data_203a9ad1b5961809e9568e6141e1d281
#
_entry.id   203a9ad1b5961809e9568e6141e1d281
#
_cell.length_a   1.000
_cell.length_b   1.000
_cell.length_c   1.000
_cell.angle_alpha   90.00
_cell.angle_beta   90.00
_cell.angle_gamma   90.00
#
_symmetry.space_group_name_H-M   'P 1'
#
loop_
_entity.id
_entity.type
_entity.pdbx_description
1 polymer ?
#
loop_
_entity_poly.entity_id
_entity_poly.type
_entity_poly.pdbx_seq_one_letter_code
_entity_poly.pdbx_strand_id
1 'polypeptide(L)'
;MNLKKKIKKNTFLPKLNKLLFLYFILTLVIVGFLLIIILTSDFFKREKVRQLNYLYEGGRIEYLYLPKIAYGAFKGIFHNIKKIDIEIKFKDSSIIENVRRKAVLRGKLDSKDKAKLIKVNLLEGGKKYRADLRLKGDRKIHFEDKDKSSYKLELDKNQYIYNLKKFSLQKPRARNYIHEWLFHEISKDFNLITIKYDFIKLSINGENQGLYVLEEGFGKELIERNKRRNGPIFGLNENVSLLNSVANIKKPVFEIYNKKYWNKDENIDLVNNASQKLRNFFENGASLEDTFDTEKWAAFFAVIDLTGNYHGAYLKSVKLFYNPLNGLFEPIPFDGHRLKPNFYENNTRYDDRILIDIIDEPANKNERTGYLWLKKFFYNERDEINNSFYTLYLDKLNIVSSTKYVNKFLKKNKKKIKKINELIYADYFLYDDGSDYGMGLYYFLFSDFLHSAENIKKKILNHRKITVIKKKDSSFVIKNYTKNYGKLIIDSAVCYDDKQKKILKINKEVKNFTDTSFLIPKLTNLAMKCSQIKFVNKYNDTSFLVEIDYINSYYEYANYKESNLEIIKKYFIYKDSFLELIKDKTTIEENVYIPKGYRVIIKPGQKLILTNNAFIISNSPWTIGGEDKKTIITGSADNLGGGIFIGDTNDFSTIKNTNFSYLNGYDLKSNSELILFGALNIHQTKVEIENVNFDNIFSEDAINIFRSEFKIKSTKFKNIYSDAIDIDFSDGKINLVNFINIKNDAMDFSGSNVKIDNSSFKNVNDKLISGGENSLIYVSKISATDSKFGIVSKDGSKVYTSLINFDNVEIPFAAYQKKNEYDEASLIVNDFDINNFSMKFFKDKRSTIILNNVIQFNKENIVDQILDINQNG
;
A
#
# COMPACT_ATOMS: atom_id res chain seq x y z
N MET A 1 56.85 22.39 -72.55
CA MET A 1 57.00 21.50 -71.38
C MET A 1 55.66 21.12 -70.84
N ASN A 2 55.15 19.92 -71.23
CA ASN A 2 53.82 19.44 -70.97
C ASN A 2 53.78 18.61 -69.69
N LEU A 3 52.94 18.99 -68.71
CA LEU A 3 52.62 18.23 -67.56
C LEU A 3 51.12 17.76 -67.68
N LYS A 4 50.90 16.56 -68.20
CA LYS A 4 49.60 15.86 -68.13
C LYS A 4 49.46 15.28 -66.75
N LYS A 5 48.58 15.90 -65.90
CA LYS A 5 48.10 15.28 -64.65
C LYS A 5 47.08 14.17 -64.97
N LYS A 6 47.39 12.93 -64.62
CA LYS A 6 46.52 11.77 -64.57
C LYS A 6 45.53 11.91 -63.45
N ILE A 7 44.23 12.15 -63.71
CA ILE A 7 43.15 12.04 -62.74
C ILE A 7 42.83 10.53 -62.54
N LYS A 8 43.14 9.97 -61.34
CA LYS A 8 42.70 8.66 -60.94
C LYS A 8 41.19 8.74 -60.73
N LYS A 9 40.40 8.09 -61.62
CA LYS A 9 38.95 7.89 -61.41
C LYS A 9 38.74 7.05 -60.13
N ASN A 10 38.08 7.65 -59.14
CA ASN A 10 37.69 7.01 -57.87
C ASN A 10 36.70 5.87 -58.15
N THR A 11 37.16 4.62 -58.07
CA THR A 11 36.39 3.41 -58.26
C THR A 11 35.57 3.02 -57.00
N PHE A 12 35.47 3.93 -56.02
CA PHE A 12 34.80 3.69 -54.72
C PHE A 12 33.26 3.89 -54.82
N LEU A 13 32.80 4.87 -55.59
CA LEU A 13 31.38 5.18 -55.71
C LEU A 13 30.52 4.08 -56.33
N PRO A 14 30.91 3.37 -57.38
CA PRO A 14 30.07 2.32 -57.97
C PRO A 14 30.02 1.05 -57.09
N LYS A 15 31.02 0.79 -56.22
CA LYS A 15 30.98 -0.32 -55.29
C LYS A 15 30.06 -0.02 -54.12
N LEU A 16 30.04 1.21 -53.59
CA LEU A 16 29.14 1.64 -52.56
C LEU A 16 27.66 1.58 -53.01
N ASN A 17 27.37 2.04 -54.20
CA ASN A 17 26.00 1.97 -54.76
C ASN A 17 25.56 0.52 -55.00
N LYS A 18 26.41 -0.39 -55.39
CA LYS A 18 26.11 -1.82 -55.48
C LYS A 18 25.86 -2.45 -54.11
N LEU A 19 26.60 -2.07 -53.09
CA LEU A 19 26.41 -2.55 -51.72
C LEU A 19 25.09 -2.05 -51.14
N LEU A 20 24.77 -0.78 -51.33
CA LEU A 20 23.48 -0.18 -50.93
C LEU A 20 22.29 -0.80 -51.66
N PHE A 21 22.45 -1.10 -52.94
CA PHE A 21 21.43 -1.79 -53.77
C PHE A 21 21.23 -3.23 -53.27
N LEU A 22 22.32 -3.94 -52.91
CA LEU A 22 22.24 -5.30 -52.35
C LEU A 22 21.56 -5.29 -50.99
N TYR A 23 21.88 -4.32 -50.14
CA TYR A 23 21.20 -4.11 -48.84
C TYR A 23 19.70 -3.82 -49.05
N PHE A 24 19.35 -3.00 -50.02
CA PHE A 24 17.96 -2.68 -50.33
C PHE A 24 17.19 -3.93 -50.83
N ILE A 25 17.78 -4.75 -51.69
CA ILE A 25 17.21 -6.02 -52.15
C ILE A 25 17.08 -6.99 -50.99
N LEU A 26 18.09 -7.14 -50.12
CA LEU A 26 18.07 -8.01 -48.97
C LEU A 26 16.97 -7.57 -47.99
N THR A 27 16.82 -6.27 -47.77
CA THR A 27 15.74 -5.72 -46.94
C THR A 27 14.37 -6.02 -47.55
N LEU A 28 14.18 -5.89 -48.85
CA LEU A 28 12.95 -6.23 -49.56
C LEU A 28 12.64 -7.74 -49.49
N VAL A 29 13.65 -8.61 -49.59
CA VAL A 29 13.51 -10.05 -49.45
C VAL A 29 13.12 -10.44 -48.04
N ILE A 30 13.75 -9.84 -47.03
CA ILE A 30 13.41 -10.05 -45.59
C ILE A 30 11.99 -9.56 -45.29
N VAL A 31 11.62 -8.39 -45.76
CA VAL A 31 10.26 -7.83 -45.65
C VAL A 31 9.23 -8.70 -46.37
N GLY A 32 9.55 -9.17 -47.58
CA GLY A 32 8.72 -10.10 -48.32
C GLY A 32 8.54 -11.45 -47.62
N PHE A 33 9.61 -12.01 -47.07
CA PHE A 33 9.57 -13.26 -46.32
C PHE A 33 8.77 -13.12 -45.00
N LEU A 34 8.94 -12.02 -44.28
CA LEU A 34 8.12 -11.67 -43.13
C LEU A 34 6.65 -11.51 -43.46
N LEU A 35 6.35 -10.84 -44.60
CA LEU A 35 5.00 -10.71 -45.13
C LEU A 35 4.38 -12.06 -45.50
N ILE A 36 5.14 -12.98 -46.10
CA ILE A 36 4.70 -14.34 -46.42
C ILE A 36 4.39 -15.13 -45.17
N ILE A 37 5.26 -15.08 -44.16
CA ILE A 37 5.04 -15.73 -42.85
C ILE A 37 3.78 -15.17 -42.21
N ILE A 38 3.59 -13.85 -42.20
CA ILE A 38 2.42 -13.20 -41.67
C ILE A 38 1.14 -13.64 -42.43
N LEU A 39 1.17 -13.66 -43.76
CA LEU A 39 0.02 -13.99 -44.60
C LEU A 39 -0.33 -15.50 -44.59
N THR A 40 0.62 -16.36 -44.33
CA THR A 40 0.42 -17.82 -44.28
C THR A 40 0.14 -18.37 -42.87
N SER A 41 0.37 -17.57 -41.82
CA SER A 41 0.10 -17.99 -40.44
C SER A 41 -1.40 -18.21 -40.19
N ASP A 42 -1.75 -19.26 -39.44
CA ASP A 42 -3.14 -19.52 -39.04
C ASP A 42 -3.73 -18.37 -38.22
N PHE A 43 -2.87 -17.64 -37.49
CA PHE A 43 -3.22 -16.41 -36.83
C PHE A 43 -3.80 -15.38 -37.81
N PHE A 44 -3.10 -15.12 -38.92
CA PHE A 44 -3.52 -14.11 -39.89
C PHE A 44 -4.82 -14.50 -40.58
N LYS A 45 -5.00 -15.78 -40.88
CA LYS A 45 -6.23 -16.29 -41.49
C LYS A 45 -7.43 -16.12 -40.53
N ARG A 46 -7.28 -16.49 -39.28
CA ARG A 46 -8.33 -16.35 -38.25
C ARG A 46 -8.65 -14.90 -37.98
N GLU A 47 -7.61 -14.09 -37.79
CA GLU A 47 -7.76 -12.66 -37.50
C GLU A 47 -8.31 -11.87 -38.67
N LYS A 48 -7.99 -12.26 -39.91
CA LYS A 48 -8.57 -11.64 -41.13
C LYS A 48 -10.07 -11.90 -41.22
N VAL A 49 -10.54 -13.10 -40.92
CA VAL A 49 -11.97 -13.42 -40.87
C VAL A 49 -12.68 -12.62 -39.77
N ARG A 50 -12.07 -12.58 -38.60
CA ARG A 50 -12.59 -11.84 -37.42
C ARG A 50 -12.62 -10.33 -37.66
N GLN A 51 -11.63 -9.76 -38.35
CA GLN A 51 -11.59 -8.34 -38.67
C GLN A 51 -12.44 -7.94 -39.84
N LEU A 52 -12.66 -8.83 -40.81
CA LEU A 52 -13.68 -8.59 -41.83
C LEU A 52 -15.08 -8.49 -41.20
N ASN A 53 -15.38 -9.33 -40.22
CA ASN A 53 -16.59 -9.20 -39.41
C ASN A 53 -16.63 -7.91 -38.61
N TYR A 54 -15.48 -7.50 -37.99
CA TYR A 54 -15.35 -6.28 -37.21
C TYR A 54 -15.40 -4.99 -38.07
N LEU A 55 -14.84 -5.00 -39.29
CA LEU A 55 -14.99 -3.92 -40.27
C LEU A 55 -16.44 -3.78 -40.75
N TYR A 56 -17.13 -4.89 -40.92
CA TYR A 56 -18.56 -4.91 -41.26
C TYR A 56 -19.42 -4.31 -40.13
N GLU A 57 -18.99 -4.45 -38.86
CA GLU A 57 -19.64 -3.92 -37.67
C GLU A 57 -19.12 -2.51 -37.23
N GLY A 58 -18.26 -1.85 -38.02
CA GLY A 58 -17.76 -0.48 -37.77
C GLY A 58 -16.56 -0.36 -36.84
N GLY A 59 -15.79 -1.44 -36.61
CA GLY A 59 -14.60 -1.45 -35.71
C GLY A 59 -13.32 -0.85 -36.32
N ARG A 60 -12.37 -0.50 -35.45
CA ARG A 60 -11.05 0.05 -35.84
C ARG A 60 -10.09 -1.05 -36.27
N ILE A 61 -9.26 -0.77 -37.30
CA ILE A 61 -8.28 -1.71 -37.87
C ILE A 61 -7.06 -1.81 -36.94
N GLU A 62 -6.94 -2.91 -36.19
CA GLU A 62 -5.80 -3.18 -35.27
C GLU A 62 -4.45 -3.38 -36.00
N TYR A 63 -4.47 -3.69 -37.29
CA TYR A 63 -3.26 -3.87 -38.12
C TYR A 63 -2.34 -2.64 -38.20
N LEU A 64 -2.86 -1.44 -38.00
CA LEU A 64 -2.04 -0.23 -37.97
C LEU A 64 -0.94 -0.27 -36.86
N TYR A 65 -1.09 -1.12 -35.88
CA TYR A 65 -0.11 -1.28 -34.78
C TYR A 65 0.92 -2.38 -35.05
N LEU A 66 0.73 -3.25 -36.02
CA LEU A 66 1.66 -4.34 -36.36
C LEU A 66 3.13 -3.90 -36.53
N PRO A 67 3.44 -2.81 -37.29
CA PRO A 67 4.82 -2.37 -37.43
C PRO A 67 5.45 -1.96 -36.10
N LYS A 68 4.67 -1.32 -35.21
CA LYS A 68 5.11 -0.93 -33.88
C LYS A 68 5.34 -2.14 -32.99
N ILE A 69 4.48 -3.14 -33.06
CA ILE A 69 4.58 -4.40 -32.32
C ILE A 69 5.81 -5.18 -32.79
N ALA A 70 6.01 -5.32 -34.12
CA ALA A 70 7.16 -6.00 -34.68
C ALA A 70 8.50 -5.34 -34.30
N TYR A 71 8.56 -4.02 -34.38
CA TYR A 71 9.73 -3.28 -33.92
C TYR A 71 9.98 -3.43 -32.41
N GLY A 72 8.91 -3.40 -31.61
CA GLY A 72 8.98 -3.64 -30.18
C GLY A 72 9.45 -5.06 -29.84
N ALA A 73 8.92 -6.06 -30.55
CA ALA A 73 9.31 -7.46 -30.40
C ALA A 73 10.81 -7.66 -30.70
N PHE A 74 11.31 -7.10 -31.80
CA PHE A 74 12.73 -7.11 -32.12
C PHE A 74 13.58 -6.54 -30.99
N LYS A 75 13.21 -5.39 -30.43
CA LYS A 75 13.91 -4.79 -29.27
C LYS A 75 13.81 -5.65 -28.01
N GLY A 76 12.67 -6.28 -27.80
CA GLY A 76 12.41 -7.11 -26.61
C GLY A 76 13.35 -8.30 -26.47
N ILE A 77 13.82 -8.87 -27.60
CA ILE A 77 14.77 -9.98 -27.65
C ILE A 77 16.09 -9.61 -26.95
N PHE A 78 16.53 -8.35 -27.07
CA PHE A 78 17.80 -7.88 -26.52
C PHE A 78 17.72 -7.37 -25.08
N HIS A 79 16.54 -7.33 -24.48
CA HIS A 79 16.44 -6.89 -23.10
C HIS A 79 16.99 -7.94 -22.12
N ASN A 80 17.96 -7.50 -21.32
CA ASN A 80 18.42 -8.32 -20.19
C ASN A 80 17.46 -8.12 -19.01
N ILE A 81 16.92 -9.25 -18.51
CA ILE A 81 16.03 -9.31 -17.34
C ILE A 81 16.42 -10.48 -16.44
N LYS A 82 15.92 -10.48 -15.22
CA LYS A 82 16.09 -11.58 -14.25
C LYS A 82 15.73 -12.92 -14.87
N LYS A 83 16.48 -13.96 -14.52
CA LYS A 83 16.28 -15.33 -15.02
C LYS A 83 16.23 -16.30 -13.84
N ILE A 84 15.31 -17.24 -13.91
CA ILE A 84 15.26 -18.41 -13.02
C ILE A 84 15.25 -19.65 -13.90
N ASP A 85 16.06 -20.66 -13.53
CA ASP A 85 15.97 -21.99 -14.10
C ASP A 85 15.49 -22.97 -13.02
N ILE A 86 14.49 -23.82 -13.35
CA ILE A 86 13.92 -24.82 -12.46
C ILE A 86 14.45 -26.20 -12.87
N GLU A 87 15.23 -26.84 -12.02
CA GLU A 87 15.62 -28.23 -12.19
C GLU A 87 14.56 -29.14 -11.60
N ILE A 88 13.88 -29.90 -12.44
CA ILE A 88 12.86 -30.89 -12.06
C ILE A 88 13.36 -32.29 -12.44
N LYS A 89 13.32 -33.22 -11.50
CA LYS A 89 13.64 -34.64 -11.80
C LYS A 89 12.57 -35.25 -12.70
N PHE A 90 12.95 -36.18 -13.58
CA PHE A 90 12.02 -36.80 -14.52
C PHE A 90 10.78 -37.41 -13.84
N LYS A 91 10.94 -38.11 -12.72
CA LYS A 91 9.83 -38.67 -11.92
C LYS A 91 8.85 -37.58 -11.43
N ASP A 92 9.38 -36.47 -10.96
CA ASP A 92 8.59 -35.37 -10.41
C ASP A 92 7.87 -34.57 -11.53
N SER A 93 8.51 -34.41 -12.69
CA SER A 93 7.91 -33.87 -13.90
C SER A 93 6.68 -34.67 -14.34
N SER A 94 6.76 -36.02 -14.29
CA SER A 94 5.64 -36.91 -14.61
C SER A 94 4.45 -36.72 -13.66
N ILE A 95 4.72 -36.46 -12.37
CA ILE A 95 3.66 -36.17 -11.37
C ILE A 95 2.92 -34.87 -11.74
N ILE A 96 3.64 -33.77 -12.00
CA ILE A 96 3.06 -32.48 -12.36
C ILE A 96 2.27 -32.58 -13.66
N GLU A 97 2.82 -33.29 -14.68
CA GLU A 97 2.11 -33.45 -15.95
C GLU A 97 0.82 -34.24 -15.80
N ASN A 98 0.80 -35.30 -14.96
CA ASN A 98 -0.42 -36.07 -14.70
C ASN A 98 -1.50 -35.16 -14.01
N VAL A 99 -1.08 -34.33 -13.02
CA VAL A 99 -1.98 -33.36 -12.39
C VAL A 99 -2.52 -32.39 -13.44
N ARG A 100 -1.65 -31.85 -14.31
CA ARG A 100 -2.02 -30.94 -15.37
C ARG A 100 -3.06 -31.53 -16.32
N ARG A 101 -2.82 -32.73 -16.84
CA ARG A 101 -3.77 -33.43 -17.75
C ARG A 101 -5.14 -33.60 -17.11
N LYS A 102 -5.20 -34.05 -15.85
CA LYS A 102 -6.45 -34.20 -15.13
C LYS A 102 -7.18 -32.87 -14.93
N ALA A 103 -6.43 -31.81 -14.63
CA ALA A 103 -7.00 -30.48 -14.47
C ALA A 103 -7.53 -29.89 -15.79
N VAL A 104 -6.84 -30.13 -16.92
CA VAL A 104 -7.30 -29.74 -18.28
C VAL A 104 -8.61 -30.43 -18.62
N LEU A 105 -8.74 -31.74 -18.37
CA LEU A 105 -9.97 -32.48 -18.62
C LEU A 105 -11.15 -31.98 -17.77
N ARG A 106 -10.90 -31.63 -16.51
CA ARG A 106 -11.94 -31.10 -15.59
C ARG A 106 -12.23 -29.61 -15.79
N GLY A 107 -11.34 -28.87 -16.47
CA GLY A 107 -11.45 -27.44 -16.63
C GLY A 107 -10.96 -26.61 -15.43
N LYS A 108 -10.54 -27.25 -14.32
CA LYS A 108 -10.10 -26.58 -13.09
C LYS A 108 -9.09 -27.42 -12.29
N LEU A 109 -8.27 -26.76 -11.48
CA LEU A 109 -7.47 -27.38 -10.41
C LEU A 109 -8.30 -27.48 -9.14
N ASP A 110 -8.45 -28.67 -8.58
CA ASP A 110 -9.12 -28.89 -7.30
C ASP A 110 -8.14 -28.81 -6.09
N SER A 111 -8.67 -28.93 -4.88
CA SER A 111 -7.88 -28.89 -3.65
C SER A 111 -6.88 -30.06 -3.55
N LYS A 112 -7.23 -31.23 -4.06
CA LYS A 112 -6.34 -32.41 -4.09
C LYS A 112 -5.17 -32.19 -5.04
N ASP A 113 -5.41 -31.54 -6.19
CA ASP A 113 -4.35 -31.18 -7.14
C ASP A 113 -3.40 -30.12 -6.52
N LYS A 114 -3.96 -29.12 -5.84
CA LYS A 114 -3.21 -28.07 -5.14
C LYS A 114 -2.37 -28.60 -3.98
N ALA A 115 -2.71 -29.75 -3.43
CA ALA A 115 -1.94 -30.42 -2.38
C ALA A 115 -0.74 -31.22 -2.92
N LYS A 116 -0.64 -31.46 -4.25
CA LYS A 116 0.47 -32.18 -4.87
C LYS A 116 1.69 -31.28 -5.01
N LEU A 117 2.62 -31.42 -4.08
CA LEU A 117 3.91 -30.73 -4.05
C LEU A 117 5.03 -31.64 -4.56
N ILE A 118 5.96 -31.10 -5.34
CA ILE A 118 7.21 -31.74 -5.71
C ILE A 118 8.39 -30.90 -5.23
N LYS A 119 9.52 -31.56 -4.94
CA LYS A 119 10.78 -30.87 -4.59
C LYS A 119 11.56 -30.56 -5.84
N VAL A 120 11.94 -29.29 -5.99
CA VAL A 120 12.73 -28.79 -7.12
C VAL A 120 13.94 -28.00 -6.65
N ASN A 121 14.90 -27.79 -7.55
CA ASN A 121 15.95 -26.82 -7.35
C ASN A 121 15.71 -25.62 -8.27
N LEU A 122 15.97 -24.42 -7.77
CA LEU A 122 15.97 -23.20 -8.54
C LEU A 122 17.41 -22.71 -8.68
N LEU A 123 17.79 -22.34 -9.89
CA LEU A 123 19.09 -21.73 -10.18
C LEU A 123 18.89 -20.26 -10.52
N GLU A 124 19.56 -19.40 -9.78
CA GLU A 124 19.56 -17.95 -9.99
C GLU A 124 20.95 -17.39 -9.71
N GLY A 125 21.54 -16.64 -10.66
CA GLY A 125 22.85 -16.04 -10.50
C GLY A 125 23.97 -17.01 -10.11
N GLY A 126 23.91 -18.27 -10.55
CA GLY A 126 24.85 -19.33 -10.19
C GLY A 126 24.62 -19.96 -8.82
N LYS A 127 23.63 -19.50 -8.06
CA LYS A 127 23.24 -20.09 -6.76
C LYS A 127 22.10 -21.09 -6.94
N LYS A 128 22.08 -22.10 -6.08
CA LYS A 128 21.07 -23.17 -6.08
C LYS A 128 20.21 -23.11 -4.82
N TYR A 129 18.89 -23.10 -4.99
CA TYR A 129 17.90 -23.00 -3.93
C TYR A 129 16.95 -24.20 -4.01
N ARG A 130 16.53 -24.73 -2.86
CA ARG A 130 15.51 -25.79 -2.79
C ARG A 130 14.13 -25.18 -2.61
N ALA A 131 13.14 -25.75 -3.28
CA ALA A 131 11.77 -25.29 -3.19
C ALA A 131 10.75 -26.40 -3.32
N ASP A 132 9.59 -26.18 -2.74
CA ASP A 132 8.36 -26.89 -3.07
C ASP A 132 7.68 -26.22 -4.25
N LEU A 133 7.29 -27.00 -5.26
CA LEU A 133 6.61 -26.52 -6.46
C LEU A 133 5.28 -27.26 -6.63
N ARG A 134 4.26 -26.51 -7.05
CA ARG A 134 2.98 -27.04 -7.53
C ARG A 134 2.42 -26.21 -8.66
N LEU A 135 1.44 -26.74 -9.39
CA LEU A 135 0.67 -25.97 -10.36
C LEU A 135 -0.12 -24.84 -9.64
N LYS A 136 -0.27 -23.72 -10.34
CA LYS A 136 -1.04 -22.55 -9.89
C LYS A 136 -2.27 -22.33 -10.77
N GLY A 137 -3.29 -21.70 -10.16
CA GLY A 137 -4.48 -21.18 -10.80
C GLY A 137 -5.67 -22.11 -10.77
N ASP A 138 -6.86 -21.55 -10.94
CA ASP A 138 -8.12 -22.29 -10.91
C ASP A 138 -8.68 -22.49 -12.31
N ARG A 139 -8.31 -21.65 -13.28
CA ARG A 139 -8.81 -21.66 -14.66
C ARG A 139 -7.80 -22.26 -15.64
N LYS A 140 -8.29 -22.84 -16.73
CA LYS A 140 -7.50 -23.49 -17.81
C LYS A 140 -6.33 -22.64 -18.28
N ILE A 141 -6.49 -21.32 -18.39
CA ILE A 141 -5.43 -20.40 -18.83
C ILE A 141 -4.10 -20.58 -18.10
N HIS A 142 -4.08 -21.08 -16.88
CA HIS A 142 -2.86 -21.32 -16.10
C HIS A 142 -2.15 -22.64 -16.43
N PHE A 143 -2.83 -23.62 -17.00
CA PHE A 143 -2.29 -24.98 -17.14
C PHE A 143 -2.70 -25.71 -18.44
N GLU A 144 -3.45 -25.08 -19.34
CA GLU A 144 -3.82 -25.69 -20.64
C GLU A 144 -2.62 -25.95 -21.53
N ASP A 145 -1.67 -25.00 -21.60
CA ASP A 145 -0.44 -25.16 -22.37
C ASP A 145 0.54 -26.09 -21.65
N LYS A 146 0.99 -27.14 -22.35
CA LYS A 146 1.98 -28.08 -21.81
C LYS A 146 3.30 -27.36 -21.49
N ASP A 147 3.74 -26.53 -22.40
CA ASP A 147 5.07 -25.91 -22.34
C ASP A 147 5.09 -24.55 -21.63
N LYS A 148 3.93 -24.06 -21.18
CA LYS A 148 3.82 -22.76 -20.49
C LYS A 148 2.78 -22.78 -19.38
N SER A 149 3.00 -23.59 -18.36
CA SER A 149 2.15 -23.69 -17.18
C SER A 149 2.53 -22.67 -16.11
N SER A 150 1.59 -22.29 -15.24
CA SER A 150 1.85 -21.44 -14.09
C SER A 150 2.16 -22.26 -12.85
N TYR A 151 3.11 -21.81 -12.04
CA TYR A 151 3.61 -22.52 -10.87
C TYR A 151 3.53 -21.67 -9.61
N LYS A 152 3.32 -22.31 -8.46
CA LYS A 152 3.51 -21.71 -7.14
C LYS A 152 4.68 -22.37 -6.46
N LEU A 153 5.56 -21.56 -5.88
CA LEU A 153 6.81 -22.00 -5.25
C LEU A 153 6.90 -21.48 -3.82
N GLU A 154 7.48 -22.31 -2.96
CA GLU A 154 7.87 -21.94 -1.61
C GLU A 154 9.29 -22.46 -1.37
N LEU A 155 10.23 -21.55 -1.09
CA LEU A 155 11.62 -21.89 -0.79
C LEU A 155 11.73 -22.54 0.59
N ASP A 156 12.74 -23.39 0.76
CA ASP A 156 13.08 -23.99 2.06
C ASP A 156 13.40 -22.90 3.09
N LYS A 157 13.47 -23.29 4.38
CA LYS A 157 13.78 -22.35 5.48
C LYS A 157 15.05 -21.55 5.15
N ASN A 158 14.97 -20.24 5.44
CA ASN A 158 16.10 -19.32 5.30
C ASN A 158 16.66 -19.17 3.88
N GLN A 159 15.88 -19.51 2.85
CA GLN A 159 16.23 -19.26 1.45
C GLN A 159 15.31 -18.23 0.82
N TYR A 160 15.89 -17.29 0.07
CA TYR A 160 15.18 -16.23 -0.61
C TYR A 160 15.74 -16.02 -2.02
N ILE A 161 14.87 -15.81 -3.00
CA ILE A 161 15.23 -15.39 -4.36
C ILE A 161 14.57 -14.02 -4.60
N TYR A 162 15.34 -13.02 -4.97
CA TYR A 162 14.86 -11.64 -5.13
C TYR A 162 14.12 -11.11 -3.89
N ASN A 163 14.60 -11.52 -2.70
CA ASN A 163 13.98 -11.18 -1.40
C ASN A 163 12.54 -11.73 -1.26
N LEU A 164 12.26 -12.89 -1.88
CA LEU A 164 10.99 -13.59 -1.81
C LEU A 164 11.17 -15.02 -1.36
N LYS A 165 10.37 -15.46 -0.41
CA LYS A 165 10.30 -16.86 0.05
C LYS A 165 9.20 -17.63 -0.65
N LYS A 166 8.03 -16.99 -0.80
CA LYS A 166 6.85 -17.55 -1.46
C LYS A 166 6.49 -16.68 -2.67
N PHE A 167 6.39 -17.30 -3.83
CA PHE A 167 6.02 -16.59 -5.05
C PHE A 167 5.37 -17.53 -6.06
N SER A 168 4.80 -16.92 -7.08
CA SER A 168 4.29 -17.65 -8.23
C SER A 168 5.03 -17.23 -9.48
N LEU A 169 5.22 -18.17 -10.39
CA LEU A 169 5.66 -17.92 -11.75
C LEU A 169 4.46 -18.17 -12.67
N GLN A 170 3.97 -17.14 -13.30
CA GLN A 170 2.76 -17.25 -14.13
C GLN A 170 2.90 -16.59 -15.49
N LYS A 171 2.09 -17.03 -16.43
CA LYS A 171 2.01 -16.40 -17.76
C LYS A 171 1.55 -14.95 -17.65
N PRO A 172 2.21 -13.97 -18.29
CA PRO A 172 1.74 -12.59 -18.34
C PRO A 172 0.27 -12.46 -18.78
N ARG A 173 -0.13 -13.28 -19.73
CA ARG A 173 -1.49 -13.34 -20.26
C ARG A 173 -2.56 -13.63 -19.21
N ALA A 174 -2.25 -14.45 -18.19
CA ALA A 174 -3.20 -14.82 -17.14
C ALA A 174 -3.69 -13.62 -16.31
N ARG A 175 -3.00 -12.47 -16.41
CA ARG A 175 -3.34 -11.20 -15.75
C ARG A 175 -3.38 -10.02 -16.73
N ASN A 176 -3.83 -10.26 -17.96
CA ASN A 176 -3.91 -9.25 -19.02
C ASN A 176 -2.58 -8.50 -19.24
N TYR A 177 -1.47 -9.26 -19.29
CA TYR A 177 -0.13 -8.80 -19.63
C TYR A 177 0.42 -7.73 -18.68
N ILE A 178 0.41 -6.42 -19.08
CA ILE A 178 0.94 -5.33 -18.28
C ILE A 178 -0.05 -4.80 -17.23
N HIS A 179 -1.36 -5.09 -17.34
CA HIS A 179 -2.39 -4.40 -16.58
C HIS A 179 -2.31 -4.64 -15.07
N GLU A 180 -1.97 -5.86 -14.63
CA GLU A 180 -1.73 -6.13 -13.20
C GLU A 180 -0.52 -5.36 -12.66
N TRP A 181 0.55 -5.24 -13.46
CA TRP A 181 1.71 -4.43 -13.10
C TRP A 181 1.34 -2.95 -12.94
N LEU A 182 0.55 -2.39 -13.86
CA LEU A 182 0.03 -1.02 -13.76
C LEU A 182 -0.81 -0.82 -12.51
N PHE A 183 -1.68 -1.78 -12.19
CA PHE A 183 -2.50 -1.77 -11.00
C PHE A 183 -1.66 -1.61 -9.73
N HIS A 184 -0.60 -2.41 -9.59
CA HIS A 184 0.31 -2.30 -8.46
C HIS A 184 1.13 -1.01 -8.45
N GLU A 185 1.64 -0.55 -9.60
CA GLU A 185 2.44 0.68 -9.65
C GLU A 185 1.62 1.94 -9.31
N ILE A 186 0.35 1.99 -9.71
CA ILE A 186 -0.55 3.09 -9.34
C ILE A 186 -0.91 2.98 -7.85
N SER A 187 -1.23 1.79 -7.36
CA SER A 187 -1.55 1.55 -5.95
C SER A 187 -0.46 2.03 -4.99
N LYS A 188 0.82 1.94 -5.38
CA LYS A 188 1.95 2.50 -4.60
C LYS A 188 1.84 4.01 -4.39
N ASP A 189 1.41 4.75 -5.40
CA ASP A 189 1.29 6.22 -5.29
C ASP A 189 0.19 6.63 -4.27
N PHE A 190 -0.72 5.70 -3.92
CA PHE A 190 -1.77 5.86 -2.90
C PHE A 190 -1.46 5.12 -1.59
N ASN A 191 -0.21 4.70 -1.40
CA ASN A 191 0.23 4.02 -0.19
C ASN A 191 -0.60 2.77 0.17
N LEU A 192 -1.06 2.02 -0.84
CA LEU A 192 -1.67 0.72 -0.68
C LEU A 192 -0.60 -0.37 -0.56
N ILE A 193 -0.92 -1.47 0.11
CA ILE A 193 -0.04 -2.64 0.17
C ILE A 193 0.01 -3.29 -1.21
N THR A 194 1.19 -3.36 -1.82
CA THR A 194 1.35 -3.90 -3.17
C THR A 194 2.31 -5.08 -3.19
N ILE A 195 1.95 -6.13 -3.91
CA ILE A 195 2.83 -7.26 -4.14
C ILE A 195 3.94 -6.89 -5.13
N LYS A 196 5.09 -7.58 -5.03
CA LYS A 196 6.14 -7.52 -6.04
C LYS A 196 5.67 -8.28 -7.27
N TYR A 197 5.67 -7.61 -8.42
CA TYR A 197 5.16 -8.13 -9.69
C TYR A 197 6.17 -7.79 -10.79
N ASP A 198 7.11 -8.71 -11.06
CA ASP A 198 8.25 -8.49 -11.96
C ASP A 198 8.19 -9.44 -13.16
N PHE A 199 8.63 -8.99 -14.33
CA PHE A 199 8.78 -9.81 -15.52
C PHE A 199 10.17 -10.47 -15.54
N ILE A 200 10.22 -11.80 -15.70
CA ILE A 200 11.45 -12.59 -15.70
C ILE A 200 11.46 -13.59 -16.87
N LYS A 201 12.63 -14.11 -17.22
CA LYS A 201 12.77 -15.28 -18.09
C LYS A 201 12.78 -16.56 -17.26
N LEU A 202 12.00 -17.56 -17.66
CA LEU A 202 11.96 -18.88 -17.04
C LEU A 202 12.60 -19.91 -17.95
N SER A 203 13.42 -20.80 -17.38
CA SER A 203 13.83 -22.05 -17.99
C SER A 203 13.42 -23.23 -17.11
N ILE A 204 13.20 -24.38 -17.68
CA ILE A 204 12.97 -25.65 -16.96
C ILE A 204 13.95 -26.69 -17.51
N ASN A 205 14.82 -27.20 -16.65
CA ASN A 205 15.91 -28.12 -17.05
C ASN A 205 16.76 -27.58 -18.22
N GLY A 206 17.03 -26.27 -18.22
CA GLY A 206 17.76 -25.58 -19.27
C GLY A 206 16.92 -25.16 -20.48
N GLU A 207 15.73 -25.71 -20.69
CA GLU A 207 14.82 -25.35 -21.79
C GLU A 207 14.10 -24.04 -21.54
N ASN A 208 14.20 -23.10 -22.47
CA ASN A 208 13.61 -21.78 -22.33
C ASN A 208 12.07 -21.83 -22.43
N GLN A 209 11.38 -21.38 -21.39
CA GLN A 209 9.92 -21.29 -21.33
C GLN A 209 9.39 -19.88 -21.68
N GLY A 210 10.29 -18.94 -21.98
CA GLY A 210 9.94 -17.57 -22.34
C GLY A 210 9.70 -16.64 -21.17
N LEU A 211 8.84 -15.63 -21.40
CA LEU A 211 8.51 -14.59 -20.43
C LEU A 211 7.50 -15.08 -19.41
N TYR A 212 7.83 -14.88 -18.14
CA TYR A 212 6.96 -15.14 -16.99
C TYR A 212 6.86 -13.92 -16.11
N VAL A 213 5.85 -13.90 -15.25
CA VAL A 213 5.71 -12.96 -14.15
C VAL A 213 6.07 -13.68 -12.85
N LEU A 214 6.95 -13.06 -12.09
CA LEU A 214 7.21 -13.38 -10.71
C LEU A 214 6.26 -12.56 -9.84
N GLU A 215 5.29 -13.23 -9.22
CA GLU A 215 4.25 -12.66 -8.38
C GLU A 215 4.48 -13.07 -6.93
N GLU A 216 4.69 -12.09 -6.03
CA GLU A 216 4.93 -12.31 -4.61
C GLU A 216 3.75 -13.01 -3.92
N GLY A 217 4.06 -13.91 -2.98
CA GLY A 217 3.07 -14.54 -2.10
C GLY A 217 2.74 -13.68 -0.88
N PHE A 218 1.65 -14.04 -0.19
CA PHE A 218 1.23 -13.35 1.02
C PHE A 218 2.00 -13.84 2.24
N GLY A 219 2.70 -12.94 2.91
CA GLY A 219 3.53 -13.24 4.06
C GLY A 219 4.00 -11.98 4.77
N LYS A 220 4.80 -12.17 5.83
CA LYS A 220 5.42 -11.11 6.61
C LYS A 220 6.24 -10.16 5.72
N GLU A 221 7.01 -10.71 4.79
CA GLU A 221 7.90 -9.98 3.89
C GLU A 221 7.14 -8.96 3.03
N LEU A 222 5.94 -9.32 2.58
CA LEU A 222 5.06 -8.40 1.85
C LEU A 222 4.68 -7.20 2.72
N ILE A 223 4.30 -7.45 3.96
CA ILE A 223 3.79 -6.44 4.88
C ILE A 223 4.90 -5.47 5.29
N GLU A 224 6.06 -5.98 5.69
CA GLU A 224 7.22 -5.17 6.08
C GLU A 224 7.77 -4.35 4.91
N ARG A 225 7.88 -4.95 3.72
CA ARG A 225 8.31 -4.22 2.51
C ARG A 225 7.38 -3.05 2.16
N ASN A 226 6.10 -3.16 2.50
CA ASN A 226 5.14 -2.05 2.37
C ASN A 226 5.09 -1.14 3.61
N LYS A 227 6.09 -1.23 4.49
CA LYS A 227 6.23 -0.38 5.67
C LYS A 227 5.02 -0.49 6.62
N ARG A 228 4.65 -1.71 6.98
CA ARG A 228 3.64 -2.03 8.01
C ARG A 228 4.22 -3.03 8.98
N ARG A 229 3.76 -3.00 10.23
CA ARG A 229 4.02 -4.08 11.18
C ARG A 229 3.32 -5.36 10.73
N ASN A 230 3.94 -6.51 11.05
CA ASN A 230 3.37 -7.80 10.70
C ASN A 230 1.98 -7.97 11.35
N GLY A 231 1.03 -8.40 10.55
CA GLY A 231 -0.36 -8.65 10.94
C GLY A 231 -1.01 -9.72 10.07
N PRO A 232 -2.12 -10.31 10.49
CA PRO A 232 -2.78 -11.37 9.75
C PRO A 232 -3.39 -10.88 8.45
N ILE A 233 -3.21 -11.69 7.40
CA ILE A 233 -3.81 -11.47 6.07
C ILE A 233 -4.93 -12.47 5.88
N PHE A 234 -6.11 -11.97 5.53
CA PHE A 234 -7.31 -12.78 5.30
C PHE A 234 -7.62 -12.84 3.80
N GLY A 235 -8.16 -13.97 3.37
CA GLY A 235 -8.73 -14.15 2.05
C GLY A 235 -10.02 -14.94 2.13
N LEU A 236 -10.93 -14.80 1.16
CA LEU A 236 -12.14 -15.59 1.12
C LEU A 236 -11.80 -17.09 0.98
N ASN A 237 -12.40 -17.94 1.80
CA ASN A 237 -12.31 -19.39 1.64
C ASN A 237 -13.26 -19.82 0.52
N GLU A 238 -12.73 -19.99 -0.68
CA GLU A 238 -13.52 -20.33 -1.86
C GLU A 238 -14.15 -21.72 -1.80
N ASN A 239 -13.57 -22.66 -1.05
CA ASN A 239 -14.10 -24.03 -0.94
C ASN A 239 -15.45 -24.07 -0.18
N VAL A 240 -15.63 -23.13 0.75
CA VAL A 240 -16.87 -23.02 1.55
C VAL A 240 -17.84 -22.02 0.93
N SER A 241 -17.30 -20.93 0.37
CA SER A 241 -18.11 -19.78 -0.04
C SER A 241 -18.71 -19.89 -1.44
N LEU A 242 -18.20 -20.77 -2.32
CA LEU A 242 -18.72 -20.92 -3.70
C LEU A 242 -19.92 -21.87 -3.82
N LEU A 243 -20.25 -22.61 -2.77
CA LEU A 243 -21.32 -23.61 -2.82
C LEU A 243 -22.74 -23.02 -2.85
N ASN A 244 -22.92 -21.72 -2.47
CA ASN A 244 -24.24 -21.05 -2.48
C ASN A 244 -24.09 -19.55 -2.79
N SER A 245 -24.32 -19.14 -4.00
CA SER A 245 -23.87 -17.88 -4.59
C SER A 245 -24.31 -16.56 -3.92
N VAL A 246 -25.49 -16.46 -3.36
CA VAL A 246 -26.00 -15.20 -2.77
C VAL A 246 -25.94 -15.21 -1.23
N ALA A 247 -26.21 -16.34 -0.60
CA ALA A 247 -26.17 -16.45 0.87
C ALA A 247 -24.77 -16.26 1.46
N ASN A 248 -23.71 -16.60 0.70
CA ASN A 248 -22.34 -16.56 1.15
C ASN A 248 -21.68 -15.18 1.10
N ILE A 249 -22.26 -14.23 0.37
CA ILE A 249 -21.81 -12.83 0.39
C ILE A 249 -22.30 -12.13 1.67
N LYS A 250 -23.43 -12.58 2.22
CA LYS A 250 -23.96 -12.06 3.49
C LYS A 250 -23.17 -12.57 4.70
N LYS A 251 -22.60 -13.79 4.60
CA LYS A 251 -21.82 -14.44 5.67
C LYS A 251 -20.54 -15.08 5.11
N PRO A 252 -19.57 -14.28 4.64
CA PRO A 252 -18.37 -14.82 4.04
C PRO A 252 -17.51 -15.55 5.07
N VAL A 253 -16.94 -16.68 4.67
CA VAL A 253 -15.95 -17.41 5.47
C VAL A 253 -14.55 -17.02 5.00
N PHE A 254 -13.80 -16.45 5.90
CA PHE A 254 -12.40 -16.06 5.62
C PHE A 254 -11.42 -17.12 6.10
N GLU A 255 -10.28 -17.21 5.44
CA GLU A 255 -9.13 -17.99 5.86
C GLU A 255 -7.90 -17.10 5.98
N ILE A 256 -6.97 -17.50 6.87
CA ILE A 256 -5.76 -16.75 7.15
C ILE A 256 -4.61 -17.33 6.34
N TYR A 257 -3.76 -16.47 5.78
CA TYR A 257 -2.47 -16.87 5.22
C TYR A 257 -1.47 -17.16 6.35
N ASN A 258 -0.52 -18.09 6.12
CA ASN A 258 0.47 -18.51 7.11
C ASN A 258 -0.14 -19.09 8.42
N LYS A 259 -1.15 -19.94 8.29
CA LYS A 259 -1.87 -20.55 9.44
C LYS A 259 -0.97 -21.10 10.55
N LYS A 260 0.17 -21.73 10.18
CA LYS A 260 1.12 -22.29 11.18
C LYS A 260 1.73 -21.23 12.09
N TYR A 261 1.95 -20.04 11.60
CA TYR A 261 2.46 -18.92 12.40
C TYR A 261 1.36 -18.28 13.23
N TRP A 262 0.21 -18.01 12.62
CA TRP A 262 -0.86 -17.26 13.25
C TRP A 262 -1.69 -18.10 14.25
N ASN A 263 -1.64 -19.43 14.20
CA ASN A 263 -2.32 -20.31 15.14
C ASN A 263 -1.46 -20.66 16.38
N LYS A 264 -0.31 -20.04 16.55
CA LYS A 264 0.46 -20.16 17.79
C LYS A 264 -0.21 -19.35 18.91
N ASP A 265 -0.05 -19.80 20.16
CA ASP A 265 -0.66 -19.16 21.33
C ASP A 265 -0.34 -17.67 21.43
N GLU A 266 0.88 -17.27 21.11
CA GLU A 266 1.36 -15.88 21.10
C GLU A 266 0.65 -14.96 20.07
N ASN A 267 0.02 -15.51 19.03
CA ASN A 267 -0.58 -14.75 17.92
C ASN A 267 -2.10 -14.95 17.79
N ILE A 268 -2.67 -15.94 18.47
CA ILE A 268 -4.04 -16.39 18.22
C ILE A 268 -5.08 -15.35 18.62
N ASP A 269 -4.81 -14.55 19.66
CA ASP A 269 -5.74 -13.53 20.12
C ASP A 269 -5.91 -12.41 19.11
N LEU A 270 -4.81 -11.97 18.47
CA LEU A 270 -4.87 -10.98 17.39
C LEU A 270 -5.73 -11.48 16.22
N VAL A 271 -5.61 -12.76 15.88
CA VAL A 271 -6.39 -13.40 14.83
C VAL A 271 -7.86 -13.50 15.20
N ASN A 272 -8.16 -13.91 16.45
CA ASN A 272 -9.52 -14.04 16.95
C ASN A 272 -10.25 -12.69 16.92
N ASN A 273 -9.59 -11.64 17.36
CA ASN A 273 -10.13 -10.29 17.34
C ASN A 273 -10.37 -9.78 15.92
N ALA A 274 -9.40 -9.93 15.03
CA ALA A 274 -9.55 -9.57 13.64
C ALA A 274 -10.72 -10.36 12.99
N SER A 275 -10.81 -11.66 13.25
CA SER A 275 -11.89 -12.52 12.74
C SER A 275 -13.25 -12.11 13.27
N GLN A 276 -13.34 -11.79 14.57
CA GLN A 276 -14.57 -11.31 15.21
C GLN A 276 -15.01 -9.96 14.63
N LYS A 277 -14.06 -9.07 14.38
CA LYS A 277 -14.33 -7.76 13.76
C LYS A 277 -14.91 -7.90 12.36
N LEU A 278 -14.35 -8.78 11.51
CA LEU A 278 -14.93 -9.10 10.20
C LEU A 278 -16.33 -9.69 10.33
N ARG A 279 -16.53 -10.61 11.27
CA ARG A 279 -17.86 -11.21 11.51
C ARG A 279 -18.87 -10.15 11.95
N ASN A 280 -18.50 -9.27 12.85
CA ASN A 280 -19.38 -8.19 13.31
C ASN A 280 -19.79 -7.27 12.16
N PHE A 281 -18.87 -6.96 11.25
CA PHE A 281 -19.19 -6.14 10.07
C PHE A 281 -20.14 -6.84 9.10
N PHE A 282 -19.88 -8.11 8.78
CA PHE A 282 -20.69 -8.80 7.78
C PHE A 282 -22.04 -9.27 8.33
N GLU A 283 -22.12 -9.64 9.61
CA GLU A 283 -23.30 -10.30 10.20
C GLU A 283 -24.04 -9.44 11.21
N ASN A 284 -23.38 -8.57 11.95
CA ASN A 284 -23.93 -7.88 13.13
C ASN A 284 -24.03 -6.36 12.96
N GLY A 285 -23.80 -5.81 11.76
CA GLY A 285 -23.99 -4.38 11.47
C GLY A 285 -22.95 -3.44 12.11
N ALA A 286 -21.73 -3.92 12.39
CA ALA A 286 -20.63 -3.03 12.83
C ALA A 286 -20.32 -1.97 11.75
N SER A 287 -19.91 -0.77 12.18
CA SER A 287 -19.64 0.34 11.26
C SER A 287 -18.48 0.05 10.29
N LEU A 288 -18.51 0.72 9.15
CA LEU A 288 -17.45 0.64 8.16
C LEU A 288 -16.15 1.21 8.74
N GLU A 289 -16.24 2.36 9.39
CA GLU A 289 -15.14 3.13 9.93
C GLU A 289 -14.42 2.39 11.08
N ASP A 290 -15.14 1.60 11.86
CA ASP A 290 -14.56 0.80 12.94
C ASP A 290 -13.87 -0.47 12.42
N THR A 291 -14.17 -0.87 11.18
CA THR A 291 -13.68 -2.14 10.62
C THR A 291 -12.60 -1.92 9.56
N PHE A 292 -12.74 -0.92 8.71
CA PHE A 292 -11.90 -0.72 7.55
C PHE A 292 -11.22 0.65 7.53
N ASP A 293 -9.99 0.71 7.06
CA ASP A 293 -9.30 1.97 6.73
C ASP A 293 -9.96 2.60 5.48
N THR A 294 -10.98 3.41 5.71
CA THR A 294 -11.84 3.97 4.66
C THR A 294 -11.07 4.78 3.63
N GLU A 295 -10.00 5.49 4.03
CA GLU A 295 -9.10 6.22 3.13
C GLU A 295 -8.40 5.28 2.14
N LYS A 296 -7.88 4.15 2.62
CA LYS A 296 -7.23 3.15 1.78
C LYS A 296 -8.21 2.43 0.86
N TRP A 297 -9.41 2.12 1.36
CA TRP A 297 -10.44 1.48 0.56
C TRP A 297 -10.98 2.40 -0.53
N ALA A 298 -11.20 3.67 -0.24
CA ALA A 298 -11.59 4.67 -1.22
C ALA A 298 -10.52 4.82 -2.33
N ALA A 299 -9.24 4.85 -1.95
CA ALA A 299 -8.14 4.88 -2.90
C ALA A 299 -8.06 3.61 -3.75
N PHE A 300 -8.24 2.43 -3.15
CA PHE A 300 -8.24 1.14 -3.84
C PHE A 300 -9.33 1.08 -4.92
N PHE A 301 -10.56 1.50 -4.59
CA PHE A 301 -11.66 1.50 -5.55
C PHE A 301 -11.42 2.53 -6.68
N ALA A 302 -10.89 3.70 -6.37
CA ALA A 302 -10.54 4.68 -7.40
C ALA A 302 -9.42 4.20 -8.35
N VAL A 303 -8.46 3.44 -7.84
CA VAL A 303 -7.40 2.82 -8.67
C VAL A 303 -7.99 1.74 -9.57
N ILE A 304 -8.95 0.94 -9.08
CA ILE A 304 -9.67 -0.05 -9.90
C ILE A 304 -10.40 0.63 -11.06
N ASP A 305 -11.10 1.73 -10.80
CA ASP A 305 -11.81 2.46 -11.84
C ASP A 305 -10.86 3.03 -12.90
N LEU A 306 -9.74 3.64 -12.48
CA LEU A 306 -8.76 4.17 -13.43
C LEU A 306 -8.15 3.07 -14.31
N THR A 307 -7.85 1.92 -13.73
CA THR A 307 -7.18 0.81 -14.43
C THR A 307 -8.13 -0.13 -15.15
N GLY A 308 -9.42 -0.09 -14.81
CA GLY A 308 -10.43 -1.04 -15.28
C GLY A 308 -10.23 -2.45 -14.72
N ASN A 309 -9.48 -2.61 -13.64
CA ASN A 309 -9.14 -3.92 -13.07
C ASN A 309 -10.23 -4.42 -12.11
N TYR A 310 -11.48 -4.41 -12.55
CA TYR A 310 -12.66 -4.69 -11.74
C TYR A 310 -12.66 -6.08 -11.10
N HIS A 311 -12.00 -7.08 -11.70
CA HIS A 311 -11.89 -8.40 -11.08
C HIS A 311 -11.21 -8.33 -9.70
N GLY A 312 -10.31 -7.38 -9.48
CA GLY A 312 -9.67 -7.13 -8.19
C GLY A 312 -10.62 -6.66 -7.09
N ALA A 313 -11.82 -6.17 -7.44
CA ALA A 313 -12.86 -5.78 -6.49
C ALA A 313 -13.78 -6.94 -6.05
N TYR A 314 -13.66 -8.11 -6.67
CA TYR A 314 -14.40 -9.29 -6.18
C TYR A 314 -13.91 -9.70 -4.80
N LEU A 315 -14.83 -10.05 -3.91
CA LEU A 315 -14.50 -10.48 -2.55
C LEU A 315 -13.49 -11.65 -2.52
N LYS A 316 -13.52 -12.54 -3.50
CA LYS A 316 -12.55 -13.64 -3.65
C LYS A 316 -11.14 -13.18 -4.02
N SER A 317 -11.03 -12.07 -4.75
CA SER A 317 -9.75 -11.58 -5.27
C SER A 317 -9.04 -10.70 -4.25
N VAL A 318 -9.76 -9.77 -3.63
CA VAL A 318 -9.18 -8.87 -2.62
C VAL A 318 -8.67 -9.63 -1.42
N LYS A 319 -7.56 -9.16 -0.84
CA LYS A 319 -7.02 -9.66 0.42
C LYS A 319 -7.08 -8.56 1.46
N LEU A 320 -7.38 -8.96 2.68
CA LEU A 320 -7.62 -8.06 3.80
C LEU A 320 -6.44 -8.17 4.77
N PHE A 321 -5.68 -7.12 4.91
CA PHE A 321 -4.63 -7.05 5.92
C PHE A 321 -5.18 -6.38 7.17
N TYR A 322 -5.15 -7.07 8.30
CA TYR A 322 -5.46 -6.47 9.58
C TYR A 322 -4.22 -5.74 10.11
N ASN A 323 -4.32 -4.42 10.23
CA ASN A 323 -3.23 -3.60 10.73
C ASN A 323 -3.29 -3.55 12.27
N PRO A 324 -2.32 -4.18 12.98
CA PRO A 324 -2.36 -4.26 14.44
C PRO A 324 -2.12 -2.92 15.14
N LEU A 325 -1.72 -1.87 14.40
CA LEU A 325 -1.45 -0.56 14.98
C LEU A 325 -2.69 0.34 15.10
N ASN A 326 -3.73 0.07 14.32
CA ASN A 326 -4.98 0.83 14.36
C ASN A 326 -6.23 -0.05 14.40
N GLY A 327 -6.06 -1.37 14.39
CA GLY A 327 -7.17 -2.31 14.42
C GLY A 327 -8.07 -2.31 13.19
N LEU A 328 -7.61 -1.78 12.04
CA LEU A 328 -8.41 -1.65 10.83
C LEU A 328 -7.91 -2.55 9.70
N PHE A 329 -8.82 -2.94 8.82
CA PHE A 329 -8.47 -3.70 7.63
C PHE A 329 -8.08 -2.79 6.46
N GLU A 330 -6.86 -2.99 5.94
CA GLU A 330 -6.38 -2.38 4.70
C GLU A 330 -6.55 -3.35 3.52
N PRO A 331 -6.86 -2.87 2.29
CA PRO A 331 -6.91 -3.73 1.11
C PRO A 331 -5.50 -4.07 0.62
N ILE A 332 -5.31 -5.32 0.17
CA ILE A 332 -4.17 -5.69 -0.66
C ILE A 332 -4.68 -5.93 -2.08
N PRO A 333 -4.39 -5.05 -3.04
CA PRO A 333 -4.68 -5.24 -4.45
C PRO A 333 -4.13 -6.58 -4.96
N PHE A 334 -4.99 -7.38 -5.58
CA PHE A 334 -4.61 -8.68 -6.12
C PHE A 334 -5.62 -9.14 -7.17
N ASP A 335 -5.13 -9.90 -8.17
CA ASP A 335 -5.96 -10.52 -9.20
C ASP A 335 -6.81 -9.51 -9.98
N GLY A 336 -6.23 -8.33 -10.23
CA GLY A 336 -6.89 -7.15 -10.77
C GLY A 336 -6.97 -7.13 -12.30
N HIS A 337 -7.04 -8.28 -12.97
CA HIS A 337 -7.15 -8.28 -14.42
C HIS A 337 -8.46 -7.63 -14.88
N ARG A 338 -8.40 -6.98 -16.03
CA ARG A 338 -9.59 -6.39 -16.67
C ARG A 338 -10.60 -7.50 -16.94
N LEU A 339 -11.83 -7.29 -16.54
CA LEU A 339 -12.96 -8.00 -17.15
C LEU A 339 -12.98 -7.56 -18.60
N LYS A 340 -13.18 -8.50 -19.55
CA LYS A 340 -13.33 -8.16 -20.95
C LYS A 340 -14.31 -6.99 -21.07
N PRO A 341 -13.96 -5.89 -21.75
CA PRO A 341 -15.00 -5.10 -22.32
C PRO A 341 -15.81 -6.06 -23.22
N ASN A 342 -17.12 -6.08 -23.07
CA ASN A 342 -17.98 -6.77 -24.03
C ASN A 342 -17.81 -6.04 -25.35
N PHE A 343 -16.81 -6.46 -26.15
CA PHE A 343 -16.50 -5.87 -27.46
C PHE A 343 -17.67 -5.97 -28.44
N TYR A 344 -18.67 -6.78 -28.11
CA TYR A 344 -19.73 -7.18 -29.02
C TYR A 344 -21.07 -6.49 -28.79
N GLU A 345 -21.31 -5.85 -27.63
CA GLU A 345 -22.64 -5.29 -27.38
C GLU A 345 -22.81 -3.80 -27.73
N ASN A 346 -21.75 -2.97 -27.79
CA ASN A 346 -21.93 -1.53 -28.00
C ASN A 346 -20.79 -0.81 -28.74
N ASN A 347 -20.01 -1.43 -29.60
CA ASN A 347 -18.94 -0.75 -30.39
C ASN A 347 -17.97 0.16 -29.61
N THR A 348 -17.92 0.07 -28.29
CA THR A 348 -17.00 0.84 -27.45
C THR A 348 -15.94 -0.08 -26.86
N ARG A 349 -14.67 0.28 -27.06
CA ARG A 349 -13.49 -0.44 -26.59
C ARG A 349 -13.37 -0.43 -25.06
N TYR A 350 -14.19 0.33 -24.38
CA TYR A 350 -14.15 0.62 -22.95
C TYR A 350 -15.53 0.46 -22.33
N ASP A 351 -15.55 -0.19 -21.19
CA ASP A 351 -16.68 -0.11 -20.28
C ASP A 351 -16.61 1.27 -19.60
N ASP A 352 -17.54 2.15 -19.96
CA ASP A 352 -17.61 3.52 -19.39
C ASP A 352 -18.12 3.54 -17.94
N ARG A 353 -18.43 2.39 -17.35
CA ARG A 353 -18.93 2.27 -15.98
C ARG A 353 -17.78 2.43 -14.99
N ILE A 354 -18.08 3.03 -13.83
CA ILE A 354 -17.28 3.00 -12.62
C ILE A 354 -17.90 2.04 -11.61
N LEU A 355 -17.19 1.70 -10.52
CA LEU A 355 -17.65 0.70 -9.55
C LEU A 355 -19.04 0.99 -9.02
N ILE A 356 -19.36 2.25 -8.75
CA ILE A 356 -20.70 2.61 -8.26
C ILE A 356 -21.81 2.32 -9.28
N ASP A 357 -21.55 2.52 -10.56
CA ASP A 357 -22.50 2.16 -11.62
C ASP A 357 -22.77 0.66 -11.63
N ILE A 358 -21.71 -0.16 -11.41
CA ILE A 358 -21.79 -1.62 -11.35
C ILE A 358 -22.58 -2.09 -10.12
N ILE A 359 -22.43 -1.40 -8.98
CA ILE A 359 -23.12 -1.71 -7.73
C ILE A 359 -24.60 -1.35 -7.81
N ASP A 360 -24.95 -0.26 -8.48
CA ASP A 360 -26.30 0.28 -8.61
C ASP A 360 -27.16 -0.50 -9.63
N GLU A 361 -26.55 -1.30 -10.51
CA GLU A 361 -27.29 -2.11 -11.47
C GLU A 361 -28.10 -3.25 -10.83
N PRO A 362 -29.30 -3.57 -11.32
CA PRO A 362 -30.12 -4.67 -10.77
C PRO A 362 -29.40 -6.02 -10.79
N ALA A 363 -29.56 -6.79 -9.70
CA ALA A 363 -28.84 -8.04 -9.41
C ALA A 363 -29.09 -9.22 -10.38
N ASN A 364 -29.84 -9.05 -11.47
CA ASN A 364 -30.32 -10.12 -12.34
C ASN A 364 -29.27 -10.74 -13.27
N LYS A 365 -27.99 -10.33 -13.21
CA LYS A 365 -26.90 -10.94 -13.99
C LYS A 365 -25.91 -11.63 -13.05
N ASN A 366 -25.71 -12.94 -13.26
CA ASN A 366 -24.83 -13.82 -12.47
C ASN A 366 -23.37 -13.33 -12.28
N GLU A 367 -22.90 -12.42 -13.12
CA GLU A 367 -21.55 -11.84 -13.02
C GLU A 367 -21.39 -10.81 -11.89
N ARG A 368 -22.48 -10.30 -11.35
CA ARG A 368 -22.50 -9.17 -10.40
C ARG A 368 -22.50 -9.58 -8.93
N THR A 369 -22.79 -10.84 -8.63
CA THR A 369 -22.82 -11.32 -7.23
C THR A 369 -21.50 -11.08 -6.49
N GLY A 370 -20.36 -11.14 -7.17
CA GLY A 370 -19.02 -10.88 -6.61
C GLY A 370 -18.79 -9.46 -6.11
N TYR A 371 -19.61 -8.47 -6.54
CA TYR A 371 -19.53 -7.07 -6.14
C TYR A 371 -20.55 -6.68 -5.06
N LEU A 372 -21.51 -7.53 -4.72
CA LEU A 372 -22.59 -7.16 -3.77
C LEU A 372 -22.06 -6.77 -2.39
N TRP A 373 -20.91 -7.29 -1.97
CA TRP A 373 -20.28 -6.92 -0.70
C TRP A 373 -19.86 -5.44 -0.64
N LEU A 374 -19.57 -4.84 -1.81
CA LEU A 374 -19.21 -3.43 -1.94
C LEU A 374 -20.35 -2.49 -1.54
N LYS A 375 -21.62 -2.95 -1.63
CA LYS A 375 -22.76 -2.18 -1.14
C LYS A 375 -22.58 -1.73 0.30
N LYS A 376 -21.95 -2.57 1.14
CA LYS A 376 -21.65 -2.23 2.55
C LYS A 376 -20.69 -1.05 2.74
N PHE A 377 -19.94 -0.64 1.71
CA PHE A 377 -19.11 0.56 1.73
C PHE A 377 -19.89 1.80 1.31
N PHE A 378 -20.70 1.65 0.27
CA PHE A 378 -21.39 2.78 -0.36
C PHE A 378 -22.78 3.05 0.20
N TYR A 379 -23.39 2.08 0.88
CA TYR A 379 -24.74 2.15 1.43
C TYR A 379 -24.78 1.64 2.86
N ASN A 380 -25.62 2.29 3.69
CA ASN A 380 -25.93 1.83 5.03
C ASN A 380 -26.95 0.67 4.98
N GLU A 381 -27.36 0.14 6.14
CA GLU A 381 -28.33 -0.95 6.24
C GLU A 381 -29.74 -0.61 5.72
N ARG A 382 -30.04 0.68 5.51
CA ARG A 382 -31.32 1.16 4.96
C ARG A 382 -31.24 1.45 3.46
N ASP A 383 -30.17 0.98 2.78
CA ASP A 383 -29.87 1.31 1.38
C ASP A 383 -29.71 2.82 1.12
N GLU A 384 -29.44 3.63 2.16
CA GLU A 384 -29.05 5.04 2.00
C GLU A 384 -27.53 5.14 1.78
N ILE A 385 -27.12 6.16 1.05
CA ILE A 385 -25.70 6.35 0.74
C ILE A 385 -24.90 6.64 2.00
N ASN A 386 -23.80 5.91 2.20
CA ASN A 386 -22.76 6.25 3.17
C ASN A 386 -21.98 7.47 2.66
N ASN A 387 -22.40 8.62 3.13
CA ASN A 387 -21.92 9.91 2.65
C ASN A 387 -20.44 10.15 2.92
N SER A 388 -19.93 9.70 4.06
CA SER A 388 -18.52 9.88 4.42
C SER A 388 -17.62 9.07 3.47
N PHE A 389 -17.93 7.80 3.27
CA PHE A 389 -17.16 6.96 2.37
C PHE A 389 -17.29 7.39 0.90
N TYR A 390 -18.50 7.74 0.48
CA TYR A 390 -18.76 8.19 -0.89
C TYR A 390 -17.95 9.45 -1.22
N THR A 391 -17.87 10.41 -0.29
CA THR A 391 -17.06 11.61 -0.45
C THR A 391 -15.57 11.30 -0.60
N LEU A 392 -15.04 10.42 0.26
CA LEU A 392 -13.65 9.95 0.16
C LEU A 392 -13.37 9.29 -1.19
N TYR A 393 -14.28 8.43 -1.64
CA TYR A 393 -14.14 7.76 -2.94
C TYR A 393 -14.13 8.76 -4.11
N LEU A 394 -15.03 9.74 -4.13
CA LEU A 394 -15.05 10.77 -5.16
C LEU A 394 -13.79 11.64 -5.16
N ASP A 395 -13.26 11.96 -3.97
CA ASP A 395 -11.99 12.67 -3.86
C ASP A 395 -10.83 11.88 -4.45
N LYS A 396 -10.75 10.59 -4.15
CA LYS A 396 -9.74 9.72 -4.75
C LYS A 396 -9.92 9.57 -6.25
N LEU A 397 -11.15 9.41 -6.74
CA LEU A 397 -11.45 9.40 -8.18
C LEU A 397 -11.00 10.69 -8.86
N ASN A 398 -11.26 11.85 -8.27
CA ASN A 398 -10.82 13.13 -8.81
C ASN A 398 -9.29 13.24 -8.89
N ILE A 399 -8.57 12.71 -7.89
CA ILE A 399 -7.10 12.69 -7.88
C ILE A 399 -6.58 11.78 -9.00
N VAL A 400 -7.03 10.51 -9.05
CA VAL A 400 -6.52 9.51 -10.01
C VAL A 400 -6.85 9.86 -11.46
N SER A 401 -7.99 10.53 -11.71
CA SER A 401 -8.41 10.94 -13.05
C SER A 401 -7.87 12.30 -13.47
N SER A 402 -7.15 13.01 -12.58
CA SER A 402 -6.60 14.32 -12.94
C SER A 402 -5.53 14.19 -14.02
N THR A 403 -5.60 15.07 -15.04
CA THR A 403 -4.59 15.11 -16.12
C THR A 403 -3.17 15.28 -15.58
N LYS A 404 -3.03 16.04 -14.49
CA LYS A 404 -1.76 16.24 -13.77
C LYS A 404 -1.21 14.91 -13.24
N TYR A 405 -2.05 14.11 -12.57
CA TYR A 405 -1.63 12.83 -12.01
C TYR A 405 -1.28 11.84 -13.13
N VAL A 406 -2.19 11.64 -14.10
CA VAL A 406 -1.99 10.66 -15.17
C VAL A 406 -0.74 10.96 -15.99
N ASN A 407 -0.54 12.22 -16.39
CA ASN A 407 0.67 12.61 -17.13
C ASN A 407 1.95 12.43 -16.30
N LYS A 408 1.93 12.77 -15.00
CA LYS A 408 3.06 12.54 -14.08
C LYS A 408 3.38 11.06 -13.98
N PHE A 409 2.38 10.20 -13.79
CA PHE A 409 2.53 8.75 -13.69
C PHE A 409 3.11 8.15 -14.98
N LEU A 410 2.53 8.49 -16.13
CA LEU A 410 2.99 8.00 -17.42
C LEU A 410 4.42 8.48 -17.73
N LYS A 411 4.76 9.74 -17.46
CA LYS A 411 6.12 10.28 -17.63
C LYS A 411 7.14 9.53 -16.75
N LYS A 412 6.83 9.34 -15.47
CA LYS A 412 7.65 8.60 -14.49
C LYS A 412 7.94 7.17 -14.96
N ASN A 413 6.92 6.48 -15.48
CA ASN A 413 6.98 5.06 -15.79
C ASN A 413 7.22 4.75 -17.28
N LYS A 414 7.32 5.75 -18.16
CA LYS A 414 7.42 5.58 -19.63
C LYS A 414 8.47 4.55 -20.06
N LYS A 415 9.67 4.60 -19.49
CA LYS A 415 10.77 3.67 -19.82
C LYS A 415 10.43 2.23 -19.39
N LYS A 416 9.86 2.05 -18.20
CA LYS A 416 9.46 0.73 -17.68
C LYS A 416 8.32 0.15 -18.50
N ILE A 417 7.26 0.92 -18.75
CA ILE A 417 6.11 0.50 -19.57
C ILE A 417 6.59 0.09 -20.96
N LYS A 418 7.47 0.87 -21.58
CA LYS A 418 8.03 0.55 -22.89
C LYS A 418 8.80 -0.77 -22.85
N LYS A 419 9.72 -0.95 -21.90
CA LYS A 419 10.52 -2.17 -21.74
C LYS A 419 9.63 -3.41 -21.55
N ILE A 420 8.63 -3.32 -20.68
CA ILE A 420 7.69 -4.44 -20.41
C ILE A 420 6.90 -4.80 -21.67
N ASN A 421 6.39 -3.82 -22.40
CA ASN A 421 5.66 -4.08 -23.66
C ASN A 421 6.57 -4.70 -24.72
N GLU A 422 7.81 -4.24 -24.86
CA GLU A 422 8.79 -4.82 -25.79
C GLU A 422 9.07 -6.30 -25.45
N LEU A 423 9.19 -6.64 -24.16
CA LEU A 423 9.33 -8.03 -23.71
C LEU A 423 8.09 -8.87 -24.00
N ILE A 424 6.90 -8.34 -23.77
CA ILE A 424 5.64 -9.02 -24.05
C ILE A 424 5.48 -9.22 -25.58
N TYR A 425 5.78 -8.22 -26.39
CA TYR A 425 5.73 -8.34 -27.85
C TYR A 425 6.71 -9.39 -28.37
N ALA A 426 7.90 -9.52 -27.78
CA ALA A 426 8.87 -10.54 -28.18
C ALA A 426 8.41 -11.96 -27.87
N ASP A 427 7.73 -12.18 -26.76
CA ASP A 427 7.31 -13.51 -26.31
C ASP A 427 5.93 -13.91 -26.86
N TYR A 428 5.06 -12.94 -27.12
CA TYR A 428 3.70 -13.14 -27.61
C TYR A 428 3.48 -12.54 -29.01
N PHE A 429 4.53 -12.47 -29.81
CA PHE A 429 4.43 -11.95 -31.15
C PHE A 429 3.53 -12.84 -32.01
N LEU A 430 2.45 -12.26 -32.53
CA LEU A 430 1.43 -12.97 -33.31
C LEU A 430 0.77 -14.17 -32.58
N TYR A 431 0.86 -14.22 -31.27
CA TYR A 431 0.24 -15.28 -30.47
C TYR A 431 -1.27 -15.04 -30.39
N ASP A 432 -2.04 -15.85 -31.06
CA ASP A 432 -3.50 -15.98 -30.86
C ASP A 432 -3.78 -17.34 -30.25
N ASP A 433 -4.40 -17.36 -29.12
CA ASP A 433 -4.64 -18.59 -28.35
C ASP A 433 -5.94 -19.31 -28.70
N GLY A 434 -6.73 -18.74 -29.61
CA GLY A 434 -8.01 -19.33 -30.02
C GLY A 434 -9.00 -19.63 -28.89
N SER A 435 -8.72 -19.12 -27.65
CA SER A 435 -9.57 -19.40 -26.51
C SER A 435 -10.81 -18.51 -26.50
N ASP A 436 -11.88 -18.98 -25.85
CA ASP A 436 -13.14 -18.23 -25.59
C ASP A 436 -12.91 -16.87 -24.88
N TYR A 437 -11.68 -16.65 -24.39
CA TYR A 437 -11.25 -15.36 -23.83
C TYR A 437 -10.73 -14.36 -24.88
N GLY A 438 -10.83 -14.69 -26.19
CA GLY A 438 -10.52 -13.93 -27.41
C GLY A 438 -9.92 -12.55 -27.18
N MET A 439 -8.63 -12.46 -26.77
CA MET A 439 -8.02 -11.17 -26.47
C MET A 439 -7.38 -10.53 -27.71
N GLY A 440 -7.40 -11.23 -28.85
CA GLY A 440 -6.77 -10.76 -30.07
C GLY A 440 -5.27 -10.47 -29.89
N LEU A 441 -4.74 -9.68 -30.80
CA LEU A 441 -3.37 -9.22 -30.75
C LEU A 441 -3.17 -8.25 -29.58
N TYR A 442 -2.23 -8.58 -28.68
CA TYR A 442 -1.89 -7.69 -27.58
C TYR A 442 -1.16 -6.43 -28.07
N TYR A 443 -1.68 -5.28 -27.70
CA TYR A 443 -0.99 -4.01 -27.83
C TYR A 443 -1.40 -3.05 -26.71
N PHE A 444 -0.51 -2.12 -26.37
CA PHE A 444 -0.73 -1.14 -25.32
C PHE A 444 -0.71 0.29 -25.87
N LEU A 445 -1.73 1.06 -25.54
CA LEU A 445 -1.85 2.47 -25.91
C LEU A 445 -1.93 3.34 -24.66
N PHE A 446 -1.09 4.38 -24.62
CA PHE A 446 -1.17 5.40 -23.58
C PHE A 446 -2.49 6.19 -23.61
N SER A 447 -3.08 6.34 -24.83
CA SER A 447 -4.39 6.97 -25.01
C SER A 447 -5.51 6.27 -24.24
N ASP A 448 -5.44 4.97 -24.09
CA ASP A 448 -6.46 4.20 -23.37
C ASP A 448 -6.53 4.61 -21.90
N PHE A 449 -5.38 4.88 -21.32
CA PHE A 449 -5.27 5.33 -19.94
C PHE A 449 -5.81 6.76 -19.74
N LEU A 450 -5.53 7.65 -20.71
CA LEU A 450 -6.07 9.01 -20.73
C LEU A 450 -7.59 8.98 -20.90
N HIS A 451 -8.10 8.12 -21.79
CA HIS A 451 -9.53 7.97 -22.03
C HIS A 451 -10.28 7.49 -20.75
N SER A 452 -9.73 6.49 -20.03
CA SER A 452 -10.29 6.05 -18.75
C SER A 452 -10.39 7.21 -17.75
N ALA A 453 -9.34 8.04 -17.65
CA ALA A 453 -9.35 9.21 -16.78
C ALA A 453 -10.39 10.25 -17.18
N GLU A 454 -10.56 10.50 -18.48
CA GLU A 454 -11.58 11.41 -19.00
C GLU A 454 -13.00 10.91 -18.72
N ASN A 455 -13.24 9.62 -18.89
CA ASN A 455 -14.54 9.00 -18.59
C ASN A 455 -14.89 9.13 -17.11
N ILE A 456 -13.93 8.85 -16.21
CA ILE A 456 -14.12 9.06 -14.78
C ILE A 456 -14.50 10.52 -14.48
N LYS A 457 -13.82 11.49 -15.09
CA LYS A 457 -14.17 12.90 -14.93
C LYS A 457 -15.59 13.21 -15.38
N LYS A 458 -16.00 12.72 -16.54
CA LYS A 458 -17.37 12.88 -17.04
C LYS A 458 -18.38 12.29 -16.06
N LYS A 459 -18.07 11.09 -15.51
CA LYS A 459 -18.93 10.43 -14.53
C LYS A 459 -19.04 11.23 -13.24
N ILE A 460 -17.92 11.67 -12.65
CA ILE A 460 -17.93 12.51 -11.45
C ILE A 460 -18.75 13.78 -11.66
N LEU A 461 -18.66 14.41 -12.83
CA LEU A 461 -19.43 15.61 -13.16
C LEU A 461 -20.94 15.32 -13.29
N ASN A 462 -21.31 14.10 -13.70
CA ASN A 462 -22.70 13.70 -13.90
C ASN A 462 -23.32 13.06 -12.65
N HIS A 463 -22.55 12.46 -11.77
CA HIS A 463 -23.01 11.91 -10.49
C HIS A 463 -23.13 13.00 -9.44
N ARG A 464 -24.18 13.82 -9.56
CA ARG A 464 -24.52 14.87 -8.59
C ARG A 464 -25.47 14.25 -7.56
N LYS A 465 -24.96 13.77 -6.45
CA LYS A 465 -25.77 13.35 -5.31
C LYS A 465 -25.83 14.50 -4.29
N ILE A 466 -26.78 15.36 -4.46
CA ILE A 466 -27.12 16.42 -3.52
C ILE A 466 -28.44 15.98 -2.85
N THR A 467 -28.42 15.90 -1.52
CA THR A 467 -29.66 15.73 -0.74
C THR A 467 -29.99 17.01 -0.02
N VAL A 468 -31.28 17.31 0.03
CA VAL A 468 -31.83 18.46 0.76
C VAL A 468 -32.70 17.90 1.87
N ILE A 469 -32.35 18.20 3.11
CA ILE A 469 -33.04 17.70 4.32
C ILE A 469 -33.68 18.88 5.04
N LYS A 470 -34.94 18.76 5.41
CA LYS A 470 -35.61 19.73 6.30
C LYS A 470 -35.35 19.35 7.76
N LYS A 471 -34.81 20.27 8.55
CA LYS A 471 -34.65 20.13 10.01
C LYS A 471 -35.91 20.48 10.79
N LYS A 472 -35.97 20.06 12.06
CA LYS A 472 -37.08 20.36 12.98
C LYS A 472 -37.22 21.89 13.23
N ASP A 473 -36.15 22.64 13.15
CA ASP A 473 -36.12 24.11 13.33
C ASP A 473 -36.56 24.90 12.08
N SER A 474 -37.19 24.23 11.11
CA SER A 474 -37.59 24.80 9.81
C SER A 474 -36.44 25.23 8.90
N SER A 475 -35.18 24.96 9.27
CA SER A 475 -34.04 25.13 8.39
C SER A 475 -33.89 23.99 7.42
N PHE A 476 -33.22 24.26 6.32
CA PHE A 476 -32.87 23.22 5.31
C PHE A 476 -31.37 23.04 5.30
N VAL A 477 -30.93 21.80 5.24
CA VAL A 477 -29.52 21.43 5.07
C VAL A 477 -29.34 20.76 3.73
N ILE A 478 -28.41 21.30 2.97
CA ILE A 478 -27.91 20.64 1.76
C ILE A 478 -26.68 19.84 2.12
N LYS A 479 -26.76 18.56 1.93
CA LYS A 479 -25.60 17.69 1.92
C LYS A 479 -25.14 17.57 0.48
N ASN A 480 -23.98 18.17 0.21
CA ASN A 480 -23.33 18.10 -1.10
C ASN A 480 -22.13 17.16 -1.02
N TYR A 481 -22.29 15.98 -1.55
CA TYR A 481 -21.27 14.94 -1.56
C TYR A 481 -20.34 14.99 -2.76
N THR A 482 -20.55 15.94 -3.66
CA THR A 482 -19.73 16.11 -4.85
C THR A 482 -18.90 17.38 -4.75
N LYS A 483 -17.67 17.34 -5.23
CA LYS A 483 -16.88 18.54 -5.44
C LYS A 483 -17.53 19.36 -6.56
N ASN A 484 -18.02 20.53 -6.21
CA ASN A 484 -18.56 21.43 -7.21
C ASN A 484 -17.43 21.96 -8.08
N TYR A 485 -17.38 21.52 -9.33
CA TYR A 485 -16.58 22.20 -10.35
C TYR A 485 -17.33 23.43 -10.82
N GLY A 486 -17.05 24.58 -10.21
CA GLY A 486 -17.75 25.84 -10.42
C GLY A 486 -18.64 26.22 -9.23
N LYS A 487 -19.21 27.41 -9.31
CA LYS A 487 -20.15 27.88 -8.30
C LYS A 487 -21.49 27.20 -8.44
N LEU A 488 -21.86 26.39 -7.47
CA LEU A 488 -23.20 25.82 -7.35
C LEU A 488 -24.05 26.78 -6.49
N ILE A 489 -25.16 27.22 -7.03
CA ILE A 489 -26.07 28.17 -6.35
C ILE A 489 -27.41 27.48 -6.15
N ILE A 490 -27.98 27.64 -4.96
CA ILE A 490 -29.39 27.37 -4.70
C ILE A 490 -30.17 28.54 -5.34
N ASP A 491 -30.80 28.32 -6.47
CA ASP A 491 -31.57 29.33 -7.19
C ASP A 491 -32.90 29.61 -6.48
N SER A 492 -33.68 28.56 -6.28
CA SER A 492 -35.04 28.72 -5.77
C SER A 492 -35.57 27.41 -5.16
N ALA A 493 -36.59 27.52 -4.33
CA ALA A 493 -37.40 26.41 -3.85
C ALA A 493 -38.77 26.38 -4.57
N VAL A 494 -39.22 25.19 -4.90
CA VAL A 494 -40.57 24.93 -5.41
C VAL A 494 -41.45 24.51 -4.24
N CYS A 495 -42.37 25.35 -3.88
CA CYS A 495 -43.27 25.16 -2.75
C CYS A 495 -44.75 25.14 -3.20
N TYR A 496 -45.61 24.61 -2.39
CA TYR A 496 -47.06 24.56 -2.64
C TYR A 496 -47.83 25.16 -1.43
N ASP A 497 -48.75 26.04 -1.72
CA ASP A 497 -49.68 26.63 -0.79
C ASP A 497 -51.08 26.26 -1.28
N ASP A 498 -51.83 25.48 -0.54
CA ASP A 498 -53.16 24.97 -0.95
C ASP A 498 -53.27 24.55 -2.42
N LYS A 499 -52.32 23.72 -2.88
CA LYS A 499 -52.16 23.23 -4.28
C LYS A 499 -51.66 24.27 -5.30
N GLN A 500 -51.49 25.55 -4.95
CA GLN A 500 -50.88 26.52 -5.84
C GLN A 500 -49.37 26.47 -5.74
N LYS A 501 -48.70 26.26 -6.92
CA LYS A 501 -47.23 26.23 -7.01
C LYS A 501 -46.64 27.67 -6.84
N LYS A 502 -45.75 27.79 -5.88
CA LYS A 502 -44.98 29.01 -5.63
C LYS A 502 -43.50 28.76 -5.79
N ILE A 503 -42.77 29.67 -6.45
CA ILE A 503 -41.32 29.58 -6.61
C ILE A 503 -40.71 30.68 -5.74
N LEU A 504 -39.96 30.26 -4.71
CA LEU A 504 -39.30 31.18 -3.77
C LEU A 504 -37.82 31.28 -4.11
N LYS A 505 -37.33 32.47 -4.49
CA LYS A 505 -35.92 32.71 -4.80
C LYS A 505 -35.07 32.67 -3.54
N ILE A 506 -33.89 32.02 -3.59
CA ILE A 506 -32.95 31.82 -2.47
C ILE A 506 -31.62 32.49 -2.76
N ASN A 507 -30.99 32.20 -3.89
CA ASN A 507 -29.72 32.75 -4.36
C ASN A 507 -28.55 32.59 -3.34
N LYS A 508 -28.30 31.38 -2.87
CA LYS A 508 -27.23 31.07 -1.90
C LYS A 508 -26.21 30.10 -2.50
N GLU A 509 -24.92 30.40 -2.31
CA GLU A 509 -23.84 29.54 -2.73
C GLU A 509 -23.75 28.28 -1.86
N VAL A 510 -23.58 27.10 -2.49
CA VAL A 510 -23.36 25.81 -1.82
C VAL A 510 -21.86 25.56 -1.71
N LYS A 511 -21.37 25.44 -0.49
CA LYS A 511 -19.97 25.12 -0.23
C LYS A 511 -19.67 23.65 -0.57
N ASN A 512 -18.44 23.39 -1.01
CA ASN A 512 -17.97 22.04 -1.29
C ASN A 512 -17.77 21.25 0.01
N PHE A 513 -18.18 19.99 0.05
CA PHE A 513 -17.95 19.02 1.13
C PHE A 513 -18.39 19.48 2.54
N THR A 514 -19.20 20.51 2.63
CA THR A 514 -19.76 20.97 3.91
C THR A 514 -21.27 21.01 3.83
N ASP A 515 -21.91 20.77 4.95
CA ASP A 515 -23.33 20.99 5.08
C ASP A 515 -23.63 22.49 4.90
N THR A 516 -24.44 22.82 3.91
CA THR A 516 -24.88 24.21 3.70
C THR A 516 -26.27 24.38 4.28
N SER A 517 -26.36 25.00 5.47
CA SER A 517 -27.66 25.34 6.07
C SER A 517 -28.23 26.62 5.47
N PHE A 518 -29.52 26.63 5.22
CA PHE A 518 -30.22 27.82 4.72
C PHE A 518 -31.68 27.86 5.20
N LEU A 519 -32.22 29.06 5.23
CA LEU A 519 -33.63 29.31 5.45
C LEU A 519 -34.26 29.72 4.12
N ILE A 520 -35.46 29.26 3.85
CA ILE A 520 -36.21 29.71 2.69
C ILE A 520 -36.88 31.04 3.09
N PRO A 521 -36.53 32.16 2.46
CA PRO A 521 -37.15 33.45 2.77
C PRO A 521 -38.65 33.40 2.55
N LYS A 522 -39.42 34.00 3.46
CA LYS A 522 -40.91 34.08 3.40
C LYS A 522 -41.67 32.77 3.63
N LEU A 523 -41.01 31.73 4.18
CA LEU A 523 -41.72 30.54 4.65
C LEU A 523 -42.36 30.81 6.03
N THR A 524 -43.16 31.93 6.11
CA THR A 524 -43.80 32.35 7.36
C THR A 524 -45.14 31.65 7.58
N ASN A 525 -45.65 30.94 6.60
CA ASN A 525 -46.92 30.23 6.71
C ASN A 525 -46.65 28.73 6.96
N LEU A 526 -47.04 28.21 8.12
CA LEU A 526 -46.89 26.79 8.54
C LEU A 526 -47.57 25.81 7.58
N ALA A 527 -48.45 26.27 6.70
CA ALA A 527 -49.18 25.46 5.71
C ALA A 527 -48.39 25.23 4.41
N MET A 528 -47.37 26.02 4.12
CA MET A 528 -46.61 25.92 2.87
C MET A 528 -45.57 24.79 2.91
N LYS A 529 -45.70 23.79 2.02
CA LYS A 529 -44.76 22.67 1.87
C LYS A 529 -43.89 22.85 0.61
N CYS A 530 -42.58 22.88 0.77
CA CYS A 530 -41.66 22.92 -0.36
C CYS A 530 -41.28 21.47 -0.74
N SER A 531 -41.36 21.11 -2.02
CA SER A 531 -41.09 19.76 -2.52
C SER A 531 -39.72 19.62 -3.14
N GLN A 532 -39.20 20.68 -3.75
CA GLN A 532 -37.95 20.62 -4.51
C GLN A 532 -37.13 21.90 -4.36
N ILE A 533 -35.81 21.76 -4.47
CA ILE A 533 -34.86 22.87 -4.57
C ILE A 533 -34.25 22.88 -5.96
N LYS A 534 -34.20 24.02 -6.61
CA LYS A 534 -33.55 24.25 -7.88
C LYS A 534 -32.13 24.73 -7.66
N PHE A 535 -31.17 24.01 -8.23
CA PHE A 535 -29.76 24.36 -8.26
C PHE A 535 -29.36 24.86 -9.64
N VAL A 536 -28.44 25.82 -9.70
CA VAL A 536 -27.81 26.32 -10.91
C VAL A 536 -26.30 26.27 -10.77
N ASN A 537 -25.63 25.64 -11.72
CA ASN A 537 -24.18 25.64 -11.81
C ASN A 537 -23.73 26.82 -12.70
N LYS A 538 -23.10 27.83 -12.08
CA LYS A 538 -22.65 29.04 -12.78
C LYS A 538 -21.48 28.83 -13.76
N TYR A 539 -20.88 27.66 -13.74
CA TYR A 539 -19.79 27.34 -14.68
C TYR A 539 -20.29 26.97 -16.09
N ASN A 540 -21.43 26.30 -16.15
CA ASN A 540 -22.00 25.79 -17.42
C ASN A 540 -23.49 26.13 -17.59
N ASP A 541 -24.03 26.98 -16.77
CA ASP A 541 -25.45 27.44 -16.71
C ASP A 541 -26.48 26.29 -16.69
N THR A 542 -26.06 25.09 -16.28
CA THR A 542 -26.99 23.94 -16.13
C THR A 542 -27.80 24.09 -14.84
N SER A 543 -29.08 23.76 -14.90
CA SER A 543 -29.94 23.71 -13.71
C SER A 543 -30.54 22.33 -13.52
N PHE A 544 -30.79 21.96 -12.27
CA PHE A 544 -31.46 20.71 -11.91
C PHE A 544 -32.28 20.87 -10.63
N LEU A 545 -33.27 19.99 -10.43
CA LEU A 545 -34.14 19.96 -9.28
C LEU A 545 -33.76 18.79 -8.38
N VAL A 546 -33.78 19.01 -7.06
CA VAL A 546 -33.57 17.96 -6.04
C VAL A 546 -34.80 17.97 -5.13
N GLU A 547 -35.34 16.80 -4.87
CA GLU A 547 -36.45 16.65 -3.93
C GLU A 547 -36.00 16.89 -2.49
N ILE A 548 -36.90 17.44 -1.67
CA ILE A 548 -36.65 17.70 -0.26
C ILE A 548 -37.03 16.45 0.51
N ASP A 549 -36.09 15.90 1.26
CA ASP A 549 -36.34 14.80 2.15
C ASP A 549 -36.87 15.32 3.51
N TYR A 550 -38.05 14.87 3.88
CA TYR A 550 -38.75 15.22 5.13
C TYR A 550 -38.53 14.16 6.22
N ILE A 551 -37.38 13.48 6.26
CA ILE A 551 -37.11 12.44 7.24
C ILE A 551 -37.19 12.99 8.66
N ASN A 552 -38.09 12.42 9.47
CA ASN A 552 -38.30 12.76 10.87
C ASN A 552 -37.22 12.27 11.85
N SER A 553 -36.17 11.64 11.37
CA SER A 553 -35.08 11.15 12.21
C SER A 553 -33.73 11.39 11.55
N TYR A 554 -33.09 12.46 11.95
CA TYR A 554 -31.66 12.64 11.81
C TYR A 554 -31.00 11.64 12.78
N TYR A 555 -30.64 10.46 12.32
CA TYR A 555 -29.64 9.69 13.02
C TYR A 555 -28.30 10.33 12.73
N GLU A 556 -27.94 11.26 13.61
CA GLU A 556 -26.55 11.69 13.72
C GLU A 556 -25.71 10.44 13.94
N TYR A 557 -24.51 10.45 13.38
CA TYR A 557 -23.37 9.58 13.70
C TYR A 557 -22.94 9.79 15.17
N ALA A 558 -23.88 9.68 16.10
CA ALA A 558 -23.76 10.18 17.46
C ALA A 558 -23.28 9.11 18.44
N ASN A 559 -23.46 7.84 18.16
CA ASN A 559 -23.31 6.85 19.22
C ASN A 559 -21.86 6.54 19.60
N TYR A 560 -20.90 6.68 18.70
CA TYR A 560 -19.48 6.50 19.06
C TYR A 560 -18.81 7.80 19.53
N LYS A 561 -19.22 8.94 19.04
CA LYS A 561 -18.74 10.26 19.49
C LYS A 561 -19.29 10.67 20.85
N GLU A 562 -20.54 10.33 21.18
CA GLU A 562 -21.13 10.76 22.44
C GLU A 562 -20.58 10.03 23.66
N SER A 563 -20.32 8.73 23.58
CA SER A 563 -19.76 7.99 24.73
C SER A 563 -18.31 8.44 25.07
N ASN A 564 -17.50 8.80 24.06
CA ASN A 564 -16.16 9.33 24.27
C ASN A 564 -16.14 10.82 24.63
N LEU A 565 -17.12 11.60 24.18
CA LEU A 565 -17.21 13.01 24.53
C LEU A 565 -17.42 13.24 26.02
N GLU A 566 -18.18 12.40 26.71
CA GLU A 566 -18.38 12.50 28.16
C GLU A 566 -17.08 12.19 28.94
N ILE A 567 -16.30 11.20 28.51
CA ILE A 567 -14.99 10.91 29.10
C ILE A 567 -14.02 12.07 28.84
N ILE A 568 -13.98 12.60 27.61
CA ILE A 568 -13.12 13.72 27.26
C ILE A 568 -13.49 14.97 28.10
N LYS A 569 -14.77 15.30 28.23
CA LYS A 569 -15.26 16.42 29.04
C LYS A 569 -14.91 16.32 30.53
N LYS A 570 -14.69 15.12 31.05
CA LYS A 570 -14.25 14.88 32.42
C LYS A 570 -12.84 15.45 32.69
N TYR A 571 -11.99 15.47 31.66
CA TYR A 571 -10.57 15.81 31.76
C TYR A 571 -10.17 17.05 30.96
N PHE A 572 -10.92 17.38 29.89
CA PHE A 572 -10.58 18.47 28.96
C PHE A 572 -11.73 19.46 28.78
N ILE A 573 -11.39 20.74 28.67
CA ILE A 573 -12.31 21.82 28.29
C ILE A 573 -12.25 22.00 26.78
N TYR A 574 -13.41 22.12 26.16
CA TYR A 574 -13.56 22.48 24.75
C TYR A 574 -13.46 23.98 24.57
N LYS A 575 -12.56 24.42 23.68
CA LYS A 575 -12.47 25.80 23.20
C LYS A 575 -12.34 25.75 21.67
N ASP A 576 -13.44 25.95 20.99
CA ASP A 576 -13.52 25.84 19.52
C ASP A 576 -13.02 24.48 19.02
N SER A 577 -11.82 24.44 18.38
CA SER A 577 -11.15 23.22 17.91
C SER A 577 -10.05 22.72 18.86
N PHE A 578 -9.95 23.27 20.07
CA PHE A 578 -8.91 22.91 21.04
C PHE A 578 -9.48 22.14 22.23
N LEU A 579 -8.67 21.21 22.74
CA LEU A 579 -8.90 20.51 24.00
C LEU A 579 -7.80 20.88 24.98
N GLU A 580 -8.14 21.57 26.06
CA GLU A 580 -7.22 21.97 27.12
C GLU A 580 -7.52 21.23 28.42
N LEU A 581 -6.50 20.87 29.21
CA LEU A 581 -6.73 20.26 30.53
C LEU A 581 -7.59 21.16 31.41
N ILE A 582 -8.55 20.56 32.14
CA ILE A 582 -9.49 21.29 33.02
C ILE A 582 -8.74 21.99 34.17
N LYS A 583 -7.69 21.35 34.73
CA LYS A 583 -6.91 21.81 35.87
C LYS A 583 -5.42 21.75 35.57
N ASP A 584 -4.63 22.53 36.29
CA ASP A 584 -3.16 22.50 36.21
C ASP A 584 -2.59 21.14 36.66
N LYS A 585 -3.27 20.41 37.51
CA LYS A 585 -3.00 19.03 37.88
C LYS A 585 -4.23 18.19 37.56
N THR A 586 -4.14 17.36 36.55
CA THR A 586 -5.22 16.47 36.09
C THR A 586 -4.78 15.00 36.20
N THR A 587 -5.59 14.16 36.87
CA THR A 587 -5.36 12.72 36.98
C THR A 587 -6.35 11.99 36.10
N ILE A 588 -5.84 11.09 35.25
CA ILE A 588 -6.63 10.22 34.36
C ILE A 588 -6.42 8.78 34.82
N GLU A 589 -7.52 8.08 35.09
CA GLU A 589 -7.52 6.73 35.67
C GLU A 589 -8.10 5.68 34.73
N GLU A 590 -8.56 6.12 33.53
CA GLU A 590 -9.19 5.29 32.49
C GLU A 590 -8.66 5.65 31.11
N ASN A 591 -8.83 4.77 30.14
CA ASN A 591 -8.40 5.04 28.77
C ASN A 591 -9.25 6.16 28.15
N VAL A 592 -8.58 7.12 27.49
CA VAL A 592 -9.22 8.28 26.83
C VAL A 592 -8.98 8.20 25.33
N TYR A 593 -10.06 8.33 24.57
CA TYR A 593 -10.02 8.31 23.11
C TYR A 593 -10.33 9.71 22.56
N ILE A 594 -9.35 10.34 21.86
CA ILE A 594 -9.51 11.66 21.27
C ILE A 594 -9.61 11.53 19.76
N PRO A 595 -10.79 11.80 19.17
CA PRO A 595 -11.02 11.66 17.72
C PRO A 595 -10.32 12.76 16.93
N LYS A 596 -10.33 12.64 15.59
CA LYS A 596 -9.83 13.68 14.68
C LYS A 596 -10.63 14.99 14.81
N GLY A 597 -9.98 16.11 14.51
CA GLY A 597 -10.62 17.42 14.39
C GLY A 597 -10.33 18.37 15.54
N TYR A 598 -9.51 17.98 16.49
CA TYR A 598 -9.08 18.83 17.59
C TYR A 598 -7.57 19.07 17.55
N ARG A 599 -7.09 19.94 18.42
CA ARG A 599 -5.71 20.03 18.86
C ARG A 599 -5.69 19.97 20.38
N VAL A 600 -4.94 19.02 20.93
CA VAL A 600 -4.82 18.89 22.39
C VAL A 600 -3.70 19.79 22.89
N ILE A 601 -3.98 20.56 23.91
CA ILE A 601 -3.04 21.52 24.49
C ILE A 601 -2.80 21.18 25.98
N ILE A 602 -1.55 20.91 26.31
CA ILE A 602 -1.07 20.88 27.69
C ILE A 602 -0.14 22.08 27.88
N LYS A 603 -0.55 23.03 28.66
CA LYS A 603 0.16 24.31 28.84
C LYS A 603 1.46 24.13 29.62
N PRO A 604 2.43 25.05 29.48
CA PRO A 604 3.64 25.06 30.30
C PRO A 604 3.32 25.02 31.80
N GLY A 605 3.97 24.11 32.51
CA GLY A 605 3.80 23.96 33.96
C GLY A 605 2.63 23.08 34.40
N GLN A 606 1.75 22.65 33.49
CA GLN A 606 0.68 21.71 33.84
C GLN A 606 1.23 20.30 34.10
N LYS A 607 0.51 19.55 34.93
CA LYS A 607 0.83 18.18 35.32
C LYS A 607 -0.31 17.24 34.93
N LEU A 608 -0.03 16.31 34.02
CA LEU A 608 -0.91 15.20 33.65
C LEU A 608 -0.42 13.95 34.39
N ILE A 609 -1.26 13.35 35.22
CA ILE A 609 -0.97 12.13 35.95
C ILE A 609 -1.83 11.02 35.33
N LEU A 610 -1.18 9.94 34.91
CA LEU A 610 -1.85 8.73 34.42
C LEU A 610 -1.68 7.66 35.52
N THR A 611 -2.75 7.00 35.91
CA THR A 611 -2.75 5.93 36.90
C THR A 611 -3.51 4.71 36.39
N ASN A 612 -3.35 3.55 37.02
CA ASN A 612 -4.04 2.31 36.60
C ASN A 612 -3.76 1.91 35.15
N ASN A 613 -2.53 2.14 34.68
CA ASN A 613 -2.15 1.96 33.27
C ASN A 613 -3.04 2.73 32.28
N ALA A 614 -3.70 3.82 32.71
CA ALA A 614 -4.50 4.65 31.83
C ALA A 614 -3.70 5.14 30.64
N PHE A 615 -4.27 5.03 29.46
CA PHE A 615 -3.64 5.35 28.18
C PHE A 615 -4.49 6.35 27.39
N ILE A 616 -3.86 7.31 26.73
CA ILE A 616 -4.55 8.27 25.86
C ILE A 616 -4.27 7.95 24.41
N ILE A 617 -5.31 7.63 23.67
CA ILE A 617 -5.24 7.39 22.23
C ILE A 617 -5.80 8.60 21.49
N SER A 618 -4.98 9.28 20.71
CA SER A 618 -5.38 10.50 20.02
C SER A 618 -5.12 10.44 18.52
N ASN A 619 -6.18 10.71 17.72
CA ASN A 619 -6.08 11.00 16.30
C ASN A 619 -6.05 12.51 16.01
N SER A 620 -5.77 13.32 17.00
CA SER A 620 -5.60 14.77 16.92
C SER A 620 -4.18 15.17 17.31
N PRO A 621 -3.59 16.20 16.70
CA PRO A 621 -2.26 16.68 17.01
C PRO A 621 -2.19 17.32 18.40
N TRP A 622 -1.01 17.30 19.02
CA TRP A 622 -0.78 17.81 20.37
C TRP A 622 0.22 18.95 20.39
N THR A 623 -0.01 19.87 21.30
CA THR A 623 0.96 20.88 21.74
C THR A 623 1.17 20.71 23.22
N ILE A 624 2.36 20.23 23.62
CA ILE A 624 2.69 19.97 25.02
C ILE A 624 3.83 20.88 25.45
N GLY A 625 3.60 21.60 26.56
CA GLY A 625 4.62 22.44 27.17
C GLY A 625 4.93 23.71 26.38
N GLY A 626 6.09 24.30 26.65
CA GLY A 626 6.59 25.56 26.08
C GLY A 626 7.90 25.96 26.78
N GLU A 627 8.33 27.20 26.63
CA GLU A 627 9.66 27.63 27.13
C GLU A 627 9.69 27.96 28.64
N ASP A 628 8.59 28.49 29.20
CA ASP A 628 8.60 29.13 30.51
C ASP A 628 8.64 28.16 31.72
N LYS A 629 7.85 27.10 31.69
CA LYS A 629 7.70 26.16 32.80
C LYS A 629 7.71 24.72 32.34
N LYS A 630 8.31 23.83 33.13
CA LYS A 630 8.40 22.43 32.85
C LYS A 630 7.04 21.75 32.99
N THR A 631 6.59 21.08 31.93
CA THR A 631 5.37 20.27 31.92
C THR A 631 5.71 18.86 32.43
N ILE A 632 4.77 18.20 33.08
CA ILE A 632 4.98 16.87 33.65
C ILE A 632 3.89 15.91 33.15
N ILE A 633 4.28 14.78 32.61
CA ILE A 633 3.41 13.65 32.27
C ILE A 633 3.94 12.43 32.97
N THR A 634 3.21 11.89 33.97
CA THR A 634 3.77 10.88 34.85
C THR A 634 2.71 9.91 35.40
N GLY A 635 3.15 8.68 35.70
CA GLY A 635 2.51 7.86 36.72
C GLY A 635 3.15 8.05 38.11
N SER A 636 3.19 7.00 38.91
CA SER A 636 3.97 6.92 40.15
C SER A 636 4.64 5.54 40.27
N ALA A 637 5.62 5.38 41.14
CA ALA A 637 6.31 4.10 41.34
C ALA A 637 5.34 2.97 41.72
N ASP A 638 4.34 3.29 42.56
CA ASP A 638 3.36 2.33 43.05
C ASP A 638 2.14 2.15 42.13
N ASN A 639 1.94 3.07 41.20
CA ASN A 639 0.80 3.05 40.26
C ASN A 639 1.20 3.68 38.93
N LEU A 640 1.70 2.83 38.04
CA LEU A 640 2.21 3.25 36.74
C LEU A 640 1.08 3.77 35.81
N GLY A 641 1.41 4.79 35.02
CA GLY A 641 0.61 5.23 33.91
C GLY A 641 0.85 4.37 32.68
N GLY A 642 -0.12 4.31 31.74
CA GLY A 642 0.06 3.65 30.47
C GLY A 642 0.94 4.50 29.53
N GLY A 643 0.41 5.56 28.97
CA GLY A 643 1.14 6.42 28.05
C GLY A 643 0.23 7.18 27.07
N ILE A 644 0.83 7.62 25.97
CA ILE A 644 0.13 8.42 24.96
C ILE A 644 0.43 7.88 23.57
N PHE A 645 -0.63 7.77 22.77
CA PHE A 645 -0.56 7.57 21.33
C PHE A 645 -1.04 8.82 20.60
N ILE A 646 -0.26 9.30 19.64
CA ILE A 646 -0.62 10.39 18.72
C ILE A 646 -0.44 9.85 17.30
N GLY A 647 -1.53 9.71 16.56
CA GLY A 647 -1.42 9.09 15.24
C GLY A 647 -2.46 9.54 14.23
N ASP A 648 -2.12 9.35 12.96
CA ASP A 648 -2.96 9.63 11.79
C ASP A 648 -3.53 11.06 11.82
N THR A 649 -2.66 12.04 12.15
CA THR A 649 -3.04 13.46 12.25
C THR A 649 -2.68 14.21 10.97
N ASN A 650 -3.49 15.22 10.63
CA ASN A 650 -3.25 16.06 9.45
C ASN A 650 -2.25 17.20 9.70
N ASP A 651 -1.90 17.45 10.96
CA ASP A 651 -1.03 18.54 11.38
C ASP A 651 0.06 18.02 12.32
N PHE A 652 1.15 18.78 12.52
CA PHE A 652 2.27 18.36 13.34
C PHE A 652 2.01 18.55 14.83
N SER A 653 2.67 17.72 15.65
CA SER A 653 2.66 17.81 17.10
C SER A 653 3.97 18.40 17.61
N THR A 654 3.90 19.15 18.72
CA THR A 654 5.09 19.69 19.40
C THR A 654 5.11 19.27 20.86
N ILE A 655 6.26 18.82 21.34
CA ILE A 655 6.48 18.46 22.73
C ILE A 655 7.75 19.18 23.18
N LYS A 656 7.58 20.16 24.06
CA LYS A 656 8.69 21.00 24.53
C LYS A 656 8.76 21.05 26.04
N ASN A 657 9.98 21.08 26.59
CA ASN A 657 10.24 21.30 27.99
C ASN A 657 9.35 20.43 28.91
N THR A 658 9.35 19.11 28.64
CA THR A 658 8.43 18.16 29.27
C THR A 658 9.19 16.99 29.91
N ASN A 659 8.71 16.52 31.07
CA ASN A 659 9.18 15.28 31.71
C ASN A 659 8.12 14.18 31.56
N PHE A 660 8.54 13.04 31.04
CA PHE A 660 7.79 11.79 31.08
C PHE A 660 8.43 10.85 32.10
N SER A 661 7.61 10.24 32.98
CA SER A 661 8.13 9.29 33.96
C SER A 661 7.08 8.29 34.45
N TYR A 662 7.53 7.15 34.94
CA TYR A 662 6.70 6.09 35.51
C TYR A 662 5.54 5.66 34.58
N LEU A 663 5.87 5.42 33.30
CA LEU A 663 4.94 4.95 32.28
C LEU A 663 5.31 3.53 31.87
N ASN A 664 4.29 2.68 31.64
CA ASN A 664 4.42 1.25 31.40
C ASN A 664 4.04 0.85 29.95
N GLY A 665 3.56 1.80 29.14
CA GLY A 665 3.02 1.48 27.82
C GLY A 665 1.56 0.99 27.86
N TYR A 666 1.08 0.54 26.73
CA TYR A 666 -0.29 0.03 26.57
C TYR A 666 -0.39 -1.41 27.06
N ASP A 667 -1.35 -1.71 27.91
CA ASP A 667 -1.55 -3.08 28.40
C ASP A 667 -2.17 -3.98 27.33
N LEU A 668 -1.33 -4.78 26.69
CA LEU A 668 -1.72 -5.74 25.65
C LEU A 668 -2.61 -6.89 26.19
N LYS A 669 -2.55 -7.20 27.50
CA LYS A 669 -3.34 -8.28 28.09
C LYS A 669 -4.79 -7.90 28.27
N SER A 670 -5.08 -6.64 28.51
CA SER A 670 -6.43 -6.12 28.72
C SER A 670 -7.12 -5.70 27.41
N ASN A 671 -6.39 -5.52 26.32
CA ASN A 671 -6.93 -4.95 25.09
C ASN A 671 -6.11 -5.36 23.84
N SER A 672 -6.44 -6.51 23.29
CA SER A 672 -5.71 -7.11 22.17
C SER A 672 -6.03 -6.52 20.78
N GLU A 673 -6.79 -5.41 20.69
CA GLU A 673 -7.13 -4.77 19.40
C GLU A 673 -5.99 -3.93 18.83
N LEU A 674 -5.11 -3.39 19.70
CA LEU A 674 -3.99 -2.53 19.31
C LEU A 674 -2.67 -3.09 19.85
N ILE A 675 -1.58 -2.89 19.12
CA ILE A 675 -0.22 -3.19 19.56
C ILE A 675 0.56 -1.88 19.60
N LEU A 676 0.74 -1.34 20.80
CA LEU A 676 1.47 -0.10 21.07
C LEU A 676 2.59 -0.38 22.07
N PHE A 677 3.83 -0.20 21.69
CA PHE A 677 5.00 -0.58 22.46
C PHE A 677 5.56 0.56 23.32
N GLY A 678 5.34 1.81 22.91
CA GLY A 678 5.94 2.97 23.56
C GLY A 678 5.12 3.57 24.70
N ALA A 679 5.79 4.20 25.65
CA ALA A 679 5.15 5.15 26.54
C ALA A 679 4.65 6.38 25.78
N LEU A 680 5.39 6.83 24.76
CA LEU A 680 4.97 7.80 23.77
C LEU A 680 5.02 7.16 22.38
N ASN A 681 3.88 7.05 21.72
CA ASN A 681 3.77 6.47 20.37
C ASN A 681 3.38 7.57 19.39
N ILE A 682 4.16 7.71 18.31
CA ILE A 682 3.97 8.72 17.25
C ILE A 682 3.83 7.97 15.91
N HIS A 683 2.62 7.87 15.41
CA HIS A 683 2.36 7.06 14.21
C HIS A 683 1.71 7.87 13.09
N GLN A 684 2.27 7.77 11.87
CA GLN A 684 1.73 8.38 10.65
C GLN A 684 1.43 9.88 10.80
N THR A 685 2.35 10.63 11.42
CA THR A 685 2.20 12.07 11.69
C THR A 685 3.57 12.77 11.66
N LYS A 686 3.61 14.05 12.05
CA LYS A 686 4.85 14.81 12.23
C LYS A 686 5.01 15.25 13.67
N VAL A 687 6.23 15.18 14.22
CA VAL A 687 6.49 15.60 15.59
C VAL A 687 7.84 16.34 15.74
N GLU A 688 7.84 17.36 16.57
CA GLU A 688 9.06 17.99 17.11
C GLU A 688 9.11 17.79 18.63
N ILE A 689 10.21 17.20 19.11
CA ILE A 689 10.49 16.94 20.52
C ILE A 689 11.74 17.72 20.91
N GLU A 690 11.63 18.67 21.84
CA GLU A 690 12.74 19.53 22.25
C GLU A 690 12.78 19.74 23.76
N ASN A 691 13.96 19.57 24.35
CA ASN A 691 14.19 19.72 25.79
C ASN A 691 13.27 18.82 26.65
N VAL A 692 13.18 17.54 26.29
CA VAL A 692 12.31 16.56 26.95
C VAL A 692 13.16 15.53 27.73
N ASN A 693 12.66 15.11 28.90
CA ASN A 693 13.29 14.03 29.65
C ASN A 693 12.32 12.84 29.78
N PHE A 694 12.85 11.65 29.57
CA PHE A 694 12.21 10.37 29.86
C PHE A 694 13.01 9.72 30.99
N ASP A 695 12.36 9.45 32.12
CA ASP A 695 13.02 8.86 33.27
C ASP A 695 12.15 7.79 33.95
N ASN A 696 12.73 6.65 34.26
CA ASN A 696 12.01 5.50 34.86
C ASN A 696 10.80 5.09 33.97
N ILE A 697 11.08 4.69 32.73
CA ILE A 697 10.08 4.19 31.77
C ILE A 697 10.16 2.66 31.72
N PHE A 698 9.00 2.00 31.84
CA PHE A 698 8.86 0.56 31.97
C PHE A 698 8.24 -0.13 30.74
N SER A 699 7.82 0.64 29.72
CA SER A 699 7.36 0.12 28.43
C SER A 699 8.49 -0.52 27.62
N GLU A 700 8.14 -1.25 26.57
CA GLU A 700 9.10 -1.81 25.61
C GLU A 700 9.95 -0.69 25.00
N ASP A 701 9.32 0.43 24.60
CA ASP A 701 10.00 1.62 24.10
C ASP A 701 9.67 2.84 24.97
N ALA A 702 10.62 3.73 25.21
CA ALA A 702 10.24 5.02 25.78
C ALA A 702 9.55 5.89 24.72
N ILE A 703 10.05 5.90 23.49
CA ILE A 703 9.39 6.49 22.32
C ILE A 703 9.35 5.46 21.21
N ASN A 704 8.15 5.23 20.63
CA ASN A 704 7.96 4.47 19.40
C ASN A 704 7.48 5.40 18.28
N ILE A 705 8.25 5.48 17.18
CA ILE A 705 7.92 6.33 16.03
C ILE A 705 7.71 5.45 14.79
N PHE A 706 6.54 5.51 14.20
CA PHE A 706 6.19 4.66 13.08
C PHE A 706 5.65 5.49 11.90
N ARG A 707 6.27 5.34 10.70
CA ARG A 707 5.86 5.99 9.44
C ARG A 707 5.63 7.49 9.59
N SER A 708 6.54 8.18 10.30
CA SER A 708 6.40 9.57 10.70
C SER A 708 7.60 10.41 10.25
N GLU A 709 7.42 11.71 10.26
CA GLU A 709 8.50 12.70 10.11
C GLU A 709 8.79 13.32 11.47
N PHE A 710 10.05 13.30 11.94
CA PHE A 710 10.36 13.70 13.30
C PHE A 710 11.63 14.55 13.42
N LYS A 711 11.68 15.33 14.51
CA LYS A 711 12.88 16.00 15.02
C LYS A 711 12.95 15.82 16.53
N ILE A 712 14.06 15.28 17.03
CA ILE A 712 14.35 15.13 18.45
C ILE A 712 15.59 15.93 18.77
N LYS A 713 15.51 16.87 19.71
CA LYS A 713 16.62 17.74 20.10
C LYS A 713 16.68 17.95 21.60
N SER A 714 17.91 18.04 22.15
CA SER A 714 18.17 18.35 23.58
C SER A 714 17.37 17.47 24.52
N THR A 715 17.24 16.17 24.23
CA THR A 715 16.39 15.23 24.95
C THR A 715 17.23 14.25 25.76
N LYS A 716 16.76 13.82 26.93
CA LYS A 716 17.44 12.89 27.80
C LYS A 716 16.58 11.66 28.09
N PHE A 717 17.20 10.49 27.98
CA PHE A 717 16.65 9.20 28.36
C PHE A 717 17.46 8.65 29.52
N LYS A 718 16.78 8.29 30.60
CA LYS A 718 17.44 7.76 31.81
C LYS A 718 16.60 6.66 32.42
N ASN A 719 17.27 5.56 32.84
CA ASN A 719 16.61 4.43 33.49
C ASN A 719 15.45 3.87 32.65
N ILE A 720 15.75 3.50 31.41
CA ILE A 720 14.77 2.92 30.49
C ILE A 720 14.86 1.39 30.56
N TYR A 721 13.71 0.73 30.74
CA TYR A 721 13.63 -0.70 30.99
C TYR A 721 13.96 -1.58 29.79
N SER A 722 13.73 -1.10 28.57
CA SER A 722 14.09 -1.76 27.32
C SER A 722 14.66 -0.73 26.35
N ASP A 723 14.05 -0.46 25.20
CA ASP A 723 14.55 0.47 24.18
C ASP A 723 14.22 1.93 24.53
N ALA A 724 15.19 2.84 24.31
CA ALA A 724 14.88 4.24 24.54
C ALA A 724 14.14 4.86 23.35
N ILE A 725 14.56 4.57 22.13
CA ILE A 725 13.92 5.05 20.90
C ILE A 725 13.83 3.90 19.91
N ASP A 726 12.63 3.54 19.50
CA ASP A 726 12.38 2.63 18.38
C ASP A 726 11.72 3.39 17.22
N ILE A 727 12.31 3.34 16.02
CA ILE A 727 11.89 4.13 14.86
C ILE A 727 11.77 3.25 13.61
N ASP A 728 10.53 3.05 13.19
CA ASP A 728 10.20 2.24 12.04
C ASP A 728 9.73 3.10 10.84
N PHE A 729 10.33 2.87 9.67
CA PHE A 729 9.91 3.42 8.37
C PHE A 729 9.73 4.94 8.34
N SER A 730 10.55 5.67 9.09
CA SER A 730 10.41 7.10 9.36
C SER A 730 11.63 7.90 8.89
N ASP A 731 11.42 9.20 8.70
CA ASP A 731 12.46 10.14 8.27
C ASP A 731 12.65 11.21 9.34
N GLY A 732 13.90 11.47 9.75
CA GLY A 732 14.08 12.49 10.76
C GLY A 732 15.50 12.84 11.18
N LYS A 733 15.57 13.66 12.24
CA LYS A 733 16.82 14.15 12.81
C LYS A 733 16.83 14.02 14.32
N ILE A 734 17.97 13.59 14.84
CA ILE A 734 18.26 13.50 16.29
C ILE A 734 19.51 14.31 16.57
N ASN A 735 19.43 15.22 17.53
CA ASN A 735 20.56 16.09 17.88
C ASN A 735 20.59 16.41 19.37
N LEU A 736 21.77 16.38 19.98
CA LEU A 736 21.99 16.69 21.40
C LEU A 736 21.16 15.79 22.33
N VAL A 737 21.23 14.47 22.16
CA VAL A 737 20.48 13.51 22.96
C VAL A 737 21.41 12.70 23.89
N ASN A 738 20.98 12.52 25.15
CA ASN A 738 21.75 11.80 26.16
C ASN A 738 21.00 10.54 26.60
N PHE A 739 21.70 9.41 26.61
CA PHE A 739 21.19 8.12 27.05
C PHE A 739 21.99 7.61 28.29
N ILE A 740 21.28 7.27 29.34
CA ILE A 740 21.91 6.83 30.62
C ILE A 740 21.13 5.65 31.18
N ASN A 741 21.78 4.52 31.43
CA ASN A 741 21.16 3.30 31.97
C ASN A 741 20.01 2.81 31.07
N ILE A 742 20.30 2.38 29.86
CA ILE A 742 19.35 1.79 28.93
C ILE A 742 19.53 0.26 28.96
N LYS A 743 18.46 -0.48 29.20
CA LYS A 743 18.54 -1.93 29.39
C LYS A 743 18.63 -2.74 28.08
N ASN A 744 18.22 -2.17 26.95
CA ASN A 744 18.35 -2.78 25.63
C ASN A 744 18.97 -1.78 24.66
N ASP A 745 18.40 -1.51 23.48
CA ASP A 745 18.95 -0.57 22.49
C ASP A 745 18.66 0.90 22.89
N ALA A 746 19.65 1.78 22.74
CA ALA A 746 19.40 3.20 22.93
C ALA A 746 18.65 3.80 21.73
N MET A 747 18.98 3.37 20.52
CA MET A 747 18.24 3.73 19.30
C MET A 747 18.19 2.51 18.36
N ASP A 748 16.99 2.01 18.05
CA ASP A 748 16.76 1.00 16.99
C ASP A 748 16.01 1.61 15.81
N PHE A 749 16.44 1.31 14.62
CA PHE A 749 15.90 1.84 13.36
C PHE A 749 15.59 0.71 12.40
N SER A 750 14.35 0.66 11.94
CA SER A 750 13.93 -0.26 10.88
C SER A 750 13.42 0.50 9.66
N GLY A 751 14.04 0.32 8.50
CA GLY A 751 13.61 0.90 7.23
C GLY A 751 13.56 2.43 7.19
N SER A 752 14.35 3.10 8.01
CA SER A 752 14.29 4.53 8.29
C SER A 752 15.47 5.31 7.69
N ASN A 753 15.28 6.62 7.47
CA ASN A 753 16.32 7.52 6.99
C ASN A 753 16.56 8.62 8.04
N VAL A 754 17.69 8.55 8.75
CA VAL A 754 17.90 9.36 9.95
C VAL A 754 19.29 10.01 9.95
N LYS A 755 19.35 11.27 10.46
CA LYS A 755 20.59 11.96 10.78
C LYS A 755 20.71 12.13 12.28
N ILE A 756 21.82 11.68 12.84
CA ILE A 756 22.12 11.73 14.28
C ILE A 756 23.40 12.54 14.50
N ASP A 757 23.33 13.54 15.36
CA ASP A 757 24.48 14.40 15.66
C ASP A 757 24.56 14.73 17.16
N ASN A 758 25.77 14.92 17.68
CA ASN A 758 26.02 15.37 19.04
C ASN A 758 25.28 14.57 20.14
N SER A 759 25.40 13.27 20.15
CA SER A 759 24.71 12.45 21.16
C SER A 759 25.67 11.67 22.04
N SER A 760 25.28 11.41 23.28
CA SER A 760 26.12 10.70 24.24
C SER A 760 25.39 9.55 24.93
N PHE A 761 26.15 8.49 25.23
CA PHE A 761 25.63 7.24 25.76
C PHE A 761 26.46 6.78 26.97
N LYS A 762 25.78 6.31 27.98
CA LYS A 762 26.42 5.71 29.16
C LYS A 762 25.61 4.54 29.68
N ASN A 763 26.27 3.39 29.85
CA ASN A 763 25.65 2.19 30.40
C ASN A 763 24.45 1.73 29.60
N VAL A 764 24.71 1.35 28.31
CA VAL A 764 23.72 0.78 27.40
C VAL A 764 23.99 -0.72 27.27
N ASN A 765 23.01 -1.55 27.61
CA ASN A 765 23.23 -3.00 27.74
C ASN A 765 23.19 -3.77 26.44
N ASP A 766 22.67 -3.19 25.33
CA ASP A 766 22.79 -3.78 24.00
C ASP A 766 23.41 -2.74 23.03
N LYS A 767 22.71 -2.19 22.08
CA LYS A 767 23.28 -1.36 21.01
C LYS A 767 23.06 0.14 21.27
N LEU A 768 24.11 0.94 21.04
CA LEU A 768 23.95 2.40 21.05
C LEU A 768 23.08 2.87 19.86
N ILE A 769 23.42 2.39 18.67
CA ILE A 769 22.71 2.69 17.43
C ILE A 769 22.61 1.41 16.60
N SER A 770 21.41 1.00 16.31
CA SER A 770 21.06 -0.19 15.56
C SER A 770 20.30 0.19 14.28
N GLY A 771 20.90 0.02 13.11
CA GLY A 771 20.26 0.22 11.82
C GLY A 771 19.90 -1.09 11.17
N GLY A 772 18.60 -1.36 10.96
CA GLY A 772 18.06 -2.57 10.34
C GLY A 772 17.11 -2.29 9.17
N GLU A 773 16.76 -3.33 8.45
CA GLU A 773 15.73 -3.39 7.42
C GLU A 773 15.85 -2.30 6.33
N ASN A 774 17.04 -2.19 5.71
CA ASN A 774 17.35 -1.18 4.69
C ASN A 774 17.34 0.28 5.20
N SER A 775 17.65 0.52 6.45
CA SER A 775 17.82 1.88 6.99
C SER A 775 19.02 2.60 6.36
N LEU A 776 18.92 3.93 6.24
CA LEU A 776 19.97 4.82 5.83
C LEU A 776 20.25 5.82 6.94
N ILE A 777 21.40 5.67 7.62
CA ILE A 777 21.70 6.41 8.84
C ILE A 777 23.02 7.17 8.67
N TYR A 778 23.01 8.45 9.01
CA TYR A 778 24.18 9.31 9.08
C TYR A 778 24.41 9.72 10.51
N VAL A 779 25.58 9.39 11.06
CA VAL A 779 25.96 9.61 12.47
C VAL A 779 27.19 10.50 12.55
N SER A 780 27.18 11.47 13.44
CA SER A 780 28.32 12.36 13.66
C SER A 780 28.42 12.79 15.12
N LYS A 781 29.65 12.92 15.62
CA LYS A 781 29.96 13.41 16.96
C LYS A 781 29.28 12.63 18.08
N ILE A 782 29.60 11.36 18.20
CA ILE A 782 29.05 10.47 19.20
C ILE A 782 30.09 10.12 20.24
N SER A 783 29.71 10.14 21.51
CA SER A 783 30.52 9.64 22.61
C SER A 783 29.80 8.57 23.41
N ALA A 784 30.52 7.54 23.83
CA ALA A 784 29.95 6.48 24.67
C ALA A 784 30.93 5.95 25.69
N THR A 785 30.37 5.53 26.83
CA THR A 785 31.10 4.81 27.88
C THR A 785 30.31 3.64 28.41
N ASP A 786 31.03 2.60 28.87
CA ASP A 786 30.47 1.49 29.65
C ASP A 786 29.28 0.80 28.92
N SER A 787 29.45 0.40 27.67
CA SER A 787 28.37 -0.10 26.85
C SER A 787 28.76 -1.37 26.08
N LYS A 788 27.79 -2.15 25.61
CA LYS A 788 28.04 -3.45 24.98
C LYS A 788 28.36 -3.32 23.48
N PHE A 789 27.41 -2.88 22.66
CA PHE A 789 27.64 -2.64 21.24
C PHE A 789 27.58 -1.15 20.92
N GLY A 790 28.54 -0.70 20.10
CA GLY A 790 28.52 0.66 19.56
C GLY A 790 27.54 0.83 18.42
N ILE A 791 28.02 1.02 17.21
CA ILE A 791 27.20 1.25 16.02
C ILE A 791 27.07 -0.05 15.22
N VAL A 792 25.82 -0.45 14.99
CA VAL A 792 25.47 -1.71 14.32
C VAL A 792 24.68 -1.42 13.06
N SER A 793 25.12 -1.98 11.92
CA SER A 793 24.38 -2.01 10.66
C SER A 793 23.93 -3.44 10.36
N LYS A 794 22.65 -3.66 10.21
CA LYS A 794 22.07 -5.00 9.92
C LYS A 794 21.09 -4.94 8.73
N ASP A 795 20.88 -6.10 8.09
CA ASP A 795 19.75 -6.35 7.20
C ASP A 795 19.58 -5.32 6.08
N GLY A 796 20.59 -5.18 5.22
CA GLY A 796 20.58 -4.28 4.06
C GLY A 796 20.80 -2.81 4.37
N SER A 797 21.02 -2.46 5.62
CA SER A 797 21.18 -1.06 6.05
C SER A 797 22.52 -0.49 5.65
N LYS A 798 22.60 0.84 5.54
CA LYS A 798 23.80 1.60 5.28
C LYS A 798 23.98 2.66 6.35
N VAL A 799 25.03 2.51 7.14
CA VAL A 799 25.36 3.45 8.21
C VAL A 799 26.69 4.15 7.89
N TYR A 800 26.65 5.47 7.83
CA TYR A 800 27.79 6.34 7.64
C TYR A 800 28.04 7.09 8.93
N THR A 801 29.26 7.00 9.47
CA THR A 801 29.56 7.63 10.75
C THR A 801 30.94 8.28 10.79
N SER A 802 31.06 9.35 11.59
CA SER A 802 32.29 10.10 11.77
C SER A 802 32.38 10.76 13.15
N LEU A 803 33.59 11.07 13.60
CA LEU A 803 33.84 11.74 14.88
C LEU A 803 33.28 10.94 16.08
N ILE A 804 33.73 9.69 16.18
CA ILE A 804 33.31 8.74 17.21
C ILE A 804 34.34 8.68 18.32
N ASN A 805 33.89 8.79 19.57
CA ASN A 805 34.72 8.65 20.77
C ASN A 805 34.09 7.64 21.72
N PHE A 806 34.66 6.42 21.79
CA PHE A 806 34.18 5.34 22.66
C PHE A 806 35.24 4.91 23.67
N ASP A 807 34.82 4.77 24.91
CA ASP A 807 35.65 4.21 25.97
C ASP A 807 34.88 3.10 26.69
N ASN A 808 35.47 1.93 26.85
CA ASN A 808 34.84 0.76 27.46
C ASN A 808 33.53 0.36 26.75
N VAL A 809 33.56 0.27 25.41
CA VAL A 809 32.51 -0.30 24.58
C VAL A 809 32.98 -1.65 24.07
N GLU A 810 32.32 -2.75 24.47
CA GLU A 810 32.82 -4.10 24.20
C GLU A 810 33.03 -4.39 22.70
N ILE A 811 32.08 -4.02 21.86
CA ILE A 811 32.13 -4.17 20.38
C ILE A 811 31.73 -2.83 19.72
N PRO A 812 32.69 -1.95 19.42
CA PRO A 812 32.42 -0.62 18.87
C PRO A 812 31.66 -0.63 17.53
N PHE A 813 31.94 -1.59 16.64
CA PHE A 813 31.37 -1.60 15.27
C PHE A 813 30.93 -2.98 14.88
N ALA A 814 29.70 -3.10 14.33
CA ALA A 814 29.21 -4.36 13.79
C ALA A 814 28.43 -4.19 12.48
N ALA A 815 28.56 -5.18 11.58
CA ALA A 815 27.76 -5.26 10.36
C ALA A 815 27.43 -6.71 10.00
N TYR A 816 26.14 -7.06 9.97
CA TYR A 816 25.72 -8.43 9.70
C TYR A 816 24.30 -8.51 9.16
N GLN A 817 23.97 -9.62 8.53
CA GLN A 817 22.63 -9.98 8.09
C GLN A 817 21.98 -10.91 9.12
N LYS A 818 20.98 -10.41 9.86
CA LYS A 818 20.17 -11.19 10.81
C LYS A 818 18.95 -11.82 10.12
N LYS A 819 18.36 -11.07 9.17
CA LYS A 819 17.14 -11.45 8.45
C LYS A 819 17.48 -11.75 6.99
N ASN A 820 17.31 -12.99 6.56
CA ASN A 820 17.71 -13.44 5.23
C ASN A 820 16.86 -12.86 4.07
N GLU A 821 15.74 -12.24 4.36
CA GLU A 821 14.89 -11.53 3.42
C GLU A 821 15.42 -10.15 3.00
N TYR A 822 16.44 -9.64 3.70
CA TYR A 822 17.13 -8.38 3.37
C TYR A 822 18.51 -8.64 2.75
N ASP A 823 19.11 -7.61 2.21
CA ASP A 823 20.46 -7.65 1.63
C ASP A 823 21.56 -7.57 2.70
N GLU A 824 22.83 -7.59 2.29
CA GLU A 824 23.99 -7.42 3.16
C GLU A 824 24.06 -5.99 3.72
N ALA A 825 24.57 -5.83 4.93
CA ALA A 825 24.73 -4.55 5.61
C ALA A 825 26.06 -3.86 5.28
N SER A 826 26.10 -2.53 5.40
CA SER A 826 27.30 -1.71 5.24
C SER A 826 27.46 -0.72 6.37
N LEU A 827 28.65 -0.69 6.98
CA LEU A 827 29.05 0.30 7.99
C LEU A 827 30.35 1.00 7.55
N ILE A 828 30.30 2.32 7.43
CA ILE A 828 31.45 3.14 7.04
C ILE A 828 31.74 4.11 8.18
N VAL A 829 32.93 4.01 8.77
CA VAL A 829 33.37 4.77 9.93
C VAL A 829 34.63 5.57 9.61
N ASN A 830 34.56 6.88 9.81
CA ASN A 830 35.69 7.77 9.67
C ASN A 830 35.91 8.56 10.97
N ASP A 831 37.17 8.93 11.24
CA ASP A 831 37.56 9.78 12.37
C ASP A 831 37.04 9.23 13.72
N PHE A 832 37.55 8.11 14.15
CA PHE A 832 37.15 7.48 15.41
C PHE A 832 38.31 7.33 16.37
N ASP A 833 38.06 7.51 17.67
CA ASP A 833 38.92 7.17 18.80
C ASP A 833 38.15 6.14 19.67
N ILE A 834 38.75 4.96 19.88
CA ILE A 834 38.14 3.87 20.63
C ILE A 834 39.14 3.25 21.57
N ASN A 835 38.79 3.17 22.85
CA ASN A 835 39.62 2.63 23.91
C ASN A 835 38.88 1.54 24.68
N ASN A 836 39.63 0.63 25.32
CA ASN A 836 39.06 -0.40 26.21
C ASN A 836 37.92 -1.23 25.60
N PHE A 837 38.16 -1.91 24.49
CA PHE A 837 37.20 -2.78 23.80
C PHE A 837 37.64 -4.24 23.82
N SER A 838 36.68 -5.19 23.81
CA SER A 838 36.95 -6.63 23.72
C SER A 838 37.22 -7.06 22.27
N MET A 839 36.45 -6.53 21.33
CA MET A 839 36.57 -6.78 19.89
C MET A 839 36.33 -5.51 19.10
N LYS A 840 37.32 -5.06 18.30
CA LYS A 840 37.22 -3.80 17.56
C LYS A 840 36.02 -3.75 16.59
N PHE A 841 35.74 -4.83 15.90
CA PHE A 841 34.61 -4.94 15.00
C PHE A 841 34.18 -6.41 14.81
N PHE A 842 32.90 -6.55 14.46
CA PHE A 842 32.27 -7.82 14.16
C PHE A 842 31.51 -7.73 12.83
N LYS A 843 31.65 -8.69 11.92
CA LYS A 843 30.87 -8.75 10.68
C LYS A 843 30.70 -10.18 10.17
N ASP A 844 29.65 -10.42 9.42
CA ASP A 844 29.49 -11.65 8.66
C ASP A 844 30.32 -11.64 7.35
N LYS A 845 30.29 -12.75 6.60
CA LYS A 845 31.08 -12.89 5.36
C LYS A 845 30.66 -11.93 4.24
N ARG A 846 29.41 -11.51 4.23
CA ARG A 846 28.82 -10.75 3.13
C ARG A 846 28.78 -9.27 3.39
N SER A 847 28.52 -8.88 4.64
CA SER A 847 28.42 -7.48 5.03
C SER A 847 29.79 -6.78 4.99
N THR A 848 29.79 -5.46 4.88
CA THR A 848 30.99 -4.64 4.69
C THR A 848 31.18 -3.67 5.86
N ILE A 849 32.39 -3.65 6.42
CA ILE A 849 32.85 -2.61 7.34
C ILE A 849 34.04 -1.91 6.71
N ILE A 850 33.99 -0.58 6.66
CA ILE A 850 35.10 0.28 6.21
C ILE A 850 35.48 1.21 7.36
N LEU A 851 36.71 1.10 7.83
CA LEU A 851 37.28 1.96 8.89
C LEU A 851 38.37 2.85 8.30
N ASN A 852 38.18 4.18 8.36
CA ASN A 852 39.11 5.16 7.76
C ASN A 852 39.54 4.78 6.33
N ASN A 853 38.58 4.50 5.47
CA ASN A 853 38.78 4.08 4.07
C ASN A 853 39.45 2.70 3.87
N VAL A 854 39.61 1.89 4.93
CA VAL A 854 40.18 0.53 4.85
C VAL A 854 39.07 -0.50 5.04
N ILE A 855 38.88 -1.38 4.05
CA ILE A 855 37.91 -2.48 4.15
C ILE A 855 38.43 -3.51 5.17
N GLN A 856 37.57 -3.91 6.10
CA GLN A 856 37.88 -4.86 7.14
C GLN A 856 37.52 -6.30 6.72
N PHE A 857 38.38 -7.24 7.03
CA PHE A 857 38.23 -8.67 6.75
C PHE A 857 38.28 -9.48 8.06
N ASN A 858 37.28 -10.35 8.27
CA ASN A 858 37.34 -11.29 9.39
C ASN A 858 38.31 -12.44 9.09
N LYS A 859 39.06 -12.86 10.11
CA LYS A 859 39.89 -14.04 10.04
C LYS A 859 39.13 -15.35 10.28
N GLU A 860 37.98 -15.31 10.97
CA GLU A 860 37.15 -16.48 11.30
C GLU A 860 35.63 -16.18 11.21
N ASN A 861 34.82 -17.24 11.12
CA ASN A 861 33.37 -17.15 11.00
C ASN A 861 32.72 -17.27 12.39
N ILE A 862 32.67 -16.18 13.14
CA ILE A 862 32.22 -16.14 14.55
C ILE A 862 30.71 -15.83 14.66
N VAL A 863 30.02 -15.56 13.52
CA VAL A 863 28.64 -15.05 13.49
C VAL A 863 27.64 -15.92 14.23
N ASP A 864 27.72 -17.24 13.99
CA ASP A 864 26.75 -18.18 14.58
C ASP A 864 26.89 -18.29 16.09
N GLN A 865 28.11 -18.11 16.64
CA GLN A 865 28.38 -18.18 18.08
C GLN A 865 27.87 -16.97 18.86
N ILE A 866 27.92 -15.75 18.28
CA ILE A 866 27.48 -14.52 18.95
C ILE A 866 25.96 -14.34 18.84
N LEU A 867 25.34 -14.80 17.75
CA LEU A 867 23.88 -14.74 17.58
C LEU A 867 23.14 -15.80 18.41
N ASP A 868 23.72 -16.96 18.66
CA ASP A 868 23.16 -18.01 19.53
C ASP A 868 23.12 -17.62 21.01
N ILE A 869 24.03 -16.77 21.47
CA ILE A 869 24.04 -16.26 22.86
C ILE A 869 22.80 -15.35 23.14
N ASN A 870 22.29 -14.65 22.13
CA ASN A 870 21.13 -13.76 22.28
C ASN A 870 19.76 -14.43 22.06
N GLN A 871 19.70 -15.72 21.67
CA GLN A 871 18.43 -16.47 21.58
C GLN A 871 18.08 -17.23 22.86
N ASN A 872 18.99 -17.28 23.84
CA ASN A 872 18.84 -17.98 25.12
C ASN A 872 18.81 -17.05 26.34
N GLY A 873 18.65 -15.74 26.12
CA GLY A 873 18.56 -14.74 27.18
C GLY A 873 17.18 -14.10 27.26
#